data_278f9341967803ceaf0904b8a92abce3
#
_entry.id   278f9341967803ceaf0904b8a92abce3
#
_cell.length_a   1.000
_cell.length_b   1.000
_cell.length_c   1.000
_cell.angle_alpha   90.00
_cell.angle_beta   90.00
_cell.angle_gamma   90.00
#
_symmetry.space_group_name_H-M   'P 1'
#
loop_
_entity.id
_entity.type
_entity.pdbx_description
1 polymer ?
#
loop_
_entity_poly.entity_id
_entity_poly.type
_entity_poly.pdbx_seq_one_letter_code
_entity_poly.pdbx_strand_id
1 'polypeptide(L)'
;MNVEGLQFGWGRRLPVILQAEAAECGLACLAMIAGYHGHHADPGALRRRHGFSLKGATLKDVMAVADQLGLASRPLRLDLQELAMLQTPCVLHWDLNHFVVLKSVGRSGVTIHDPAEGLRRLSLDDVSRHFTGVALELTPTGGFETAEAPPRVRIRALLGRVIGMRRALGHLLLLAFALEVIALLAPMFLALTVDQAIVSADRDLLLKLAIAFGLLLLLRTGVGVLRDWMLMTLGASIKVQSRKNLFTHLVALPARYFESRHVADVMSRFESQDTILQALTTDLVVALLDGLMCVVTVAVMFVLAPALATIALVGAILYGLLRWAFYMPLRQASSEAIIWAARRDSHFLETVRGMKTVKLFNGQRDRRAHWLNLLVETTNRQLATQRLNLVFKTANALLLGTLGILVVYLAARMILDNVFSVGLLVAFLAYMDMFLRRASGLIDTIVDLRMLGLHAERLADIALTAPEPVSDPILRQGKPTPIGIEAREVSFRYGPNEPFVLENVSFTIAPGDSIAFAGPSGCGKTTLLKLLSGLLEPTSGQILVDGVPMARIGPEAWRARVGVVMQDDALFAGSIADNIAFFAADADPDEIEDSARRAAVHDDIEAMPMGYGTLIGDMGTSLSGGQKQRVLLARALYRRPGLLLLDEATSHLDVAREQTVNETLASLAITRIVVAHRPETIRASARVLRLDRGGIVSDGAPGPQADSPTALSRFPSNEALRAAKG
;
A
#
# COMPACT_ATOMS: atom_id res chain seq x y z
N MET A 1 -4.95 39.84 -26.53
CA MET A 1 -5.21 40.10 -25.10
C MET A 1 -5.74 38.81 -24.50
N ASN A 2 -4.84 38.02 -23.92
CA ASN A 2 -5.24 36.82 -23.16
C ASN A 2 -5.90 37.26 -21.86
N VAL A 3 -7.15 36.92 -21.69
CA VAL A 3 -7.92 37.18 -20.46
C VAL A 3 -7.68 36.05 -19.47
N GLU A 4 -6.41 35.72 -19.22
CA GLU A 4 -5.96 34.72 -18.25
C GLU A 4 -5.96 35.36 -16.84
N GLY A 5 -7.07 35.28 -16.17
CA GLY A 5 -7.19 35.79 -14.79
C GLY A 5 -8.62 35.91 -14.25
N LEU A 6 -9.62 35.86 -15.08
CA LEU A 6 -11.01 35.91 -14.63
C LEU A 6 -11.51 34.50 -14.24
N GLN A 7 -11.63 34.28 -12.94
CA GLN A 7 -12.15 33.03 -12.38
C GLN A 7 -13.63 33.20 -12.03
N PHE A 8 -14.51 32.69 -12.87
CA PHE A 8 -15.95 32.55 -12.60
C PHE A 8 -16.26 31.26 -11.84
N GLY A 9 -15.54 30.94 -10.79
CA GLY A 9 -15.73 29.71 -10.00
C GLY A 9 -15.64 29.98 -8.50
N TRP A 10 -16.28 29.13 -7.72
CA TRP A 10 -16.14 29.07 -6.27
C TRP A 10 -14.65 28.84 -5.94
N GLY A 11 -14.05 29.71 -5.12
CA GLY A 11 -12.62 29.86 -4.89
C GLY A 11 -11.81 28.56 -4.82
N ARG A 12 -10.54 28.63 -5.22
CA ARG A 12 -9.59 27.50 -5.21
C ARG A 12 -9.59 26.84 -3.83
N ARG A 13 -9.80 25.53 -3.79
CA ARG A 13 -9.73 24.75 -2.54
C ARG A 13 -8.38 24.11 -2.43
N LEU A 14 -7.67 24.33 -1.31
CA LEU A 14 -6.45 23.61 -1.00
C LEU A 14 -6.80 22.14 -0.69
N PRO A 15 -6.31 21.16 -1.49
CA PRO A 15 -6.56 19.75 -1.20
C PRO A 15 -5.85 19.32 0.10
N VAL A 16 -6.40 18.35 0.81
CA VAL A 16 -5.70 17.64 1.90
C VAL A 16 -5.10 16.39 1.31
N ILE A 17 -3.78 16.34 1.25
CA ILE A 17 -3.03 15.19 0.75
C ILE A 17 -2.17 14.67 1.91
N LEU A 18 -2.35 13.40 2.22
CA LEU A 18 -1.67 12.76 3.33
C LEU A 18 -0.45 11.99 2.81
N GLN A 19 0.65 12.04 3.58
CA GLN A 19 1.86 11.30 3.25
C GLN A 19 1.63 9.80 3.39
N ALA A 20 2.17 9.01 2.47
CA ALA A 20 2.12 7.56 2.53
C ALA A 20 3.35 6.97 3.24
N GLU A 21 4.48 7.69 3.21
CA GLU A 21 5.74 7.31 3.86
C GLU A 21 6.18 8.41 4.83
N ALA A 22 6.94 8.04 5.87
CA ALA A 22 7.40 8.98 6.89
C ALA A 22 8.25 10.14 6.30
N ALA A 23 8.95 9.88 5.20
CA ALA A 23 9.85 10.82 4.54
C ALA A 23 9.17 11.71 3.48
N GLU A 24 7.85 11.63 3.28
CA GLU A 24 7.12 12.27 2.16
C GLU A 24 6.43 13.58 2.48
N CYS A 25 6.56 14.09 3.70
CA CYS A 25 5.88 15.33 4.10
C CYS A 25 6.12 16.48 3.12
N GLY A 26 7.36 16.68 2.64
CA GLY A 26 7.70 17.70 1.64
C GLY A 26 6.99 17.52 0.29
N LEU A 27 6.93 16.28 -0.25
CA LEU A 27 6.23 15.97 -1.50
C LEU A 27 4.71 16.17 -1.37
N ALA A 28 4.14 15.76 -0.25
CA ALA A 28 2.72 15.95 0.00
C ALA A 28 2.37 17.45 0.10
N CYS A 29 3.22 18.26 0.74
CA CYS A 29 3.07 19.72 0.77
C CYS A 29 3.13 20.33 -0.64
N LEU A 30 4.09 19.91 -1.46
CA LEU A 30 4.20 20.35 -2.86
C LEU A 30 2.97 19.95 -3.69
N ALA A 31 2.50 18.71 -3.55
CA ALA A 31 1.31 18.23 -4.23
C ALA A 31 0.05 19.03 -3.82
N MET A 32 -0.08 19.39 -2.53
CA MET A 32 -1.19 20.23 -2.05
C MET A 32 -1.16 21.62 -2.68
N ILE A 33 0.02 22.26 -2.72
CA ILE A 33 0.16 23.61 -3.28
C ILE A 33 0.05 23.59 -4.81
N ALA A 34 0.68 22.65 -5.48
CA ALA A 34 0.53 22.48 -6.92
C ALA A 34 -0.95 22.23 -7.31
N GLY A 35 -1.65 21.38 -6.54
CA GLY A 35 -3.08 21.13 -6.71
C GLY A 35 -3.95 22.37 -6.48
N TYR A 36 -3.58 23.23 -5.53
CA TYR A 36 -4.23 24.53 -5.33
C TYR A 36 -4.10 25.45 -6.55
N HIS A 37 -2.98 25.39 -7.24
CA HIS A 37 -2.72 26.15 -8.46
C HIS A 37 -3.23 25.47 -9.74
N GLY A 38 -3.81 24.26 -9.66
CA GLY A 38 -4.43 23.57 -10.79
C GLY A 38 -3.58 22.46 -11.42
N HIS A 39 -2.42 22.14 -10.85
CA HIS A 39 -1.63 20.97 -11.21
C HIS A 39 -1.93 19.82 -10.26
N HIS A 40 -2.90 18.99 -10.60
CA HIS A 40 -3.33 17.87 -9.76
C HIS A 40 -2.37 16.67 -9.93
N ALA A 41 -1.21 16.77 -9.31
CA ALA A 41 -0.25 15.68 -9.28
C ALA A 41 -0.62 14.64 -8.22
N ASP A 42 -0.62 13.35 -8.63
CA ASP A 42 -0.67 12.24 -7.68
C ASP A 42 0.64 12.17 -6.89
N PRO A 43 0.61 12.16 -5.53
CA PRO A 43 1.84 12.01 -4.72
C PRO A 43 2.67 10.78 -5.10
N GLY A 44 2.01 9.67 -5.47
CA GLY A 44 2.70 8.48 -5.97
C GLY A 44 3.41 8.70 -7.29
N ALA A 45 2.86 9.51 -8.20
CA ALA A 45 3.51 9.89 -9.45
C ALA A 45 4.70 10.84 -9.21
N LEU A 46 4.54 11.81 -8.29
CA LEU A 46 5.63 12.69 -7.87
C LEU A 46 6.78 11.89 -7.23
N ARG A 47 6.44 10.90 -6.38
CA ARG A 47 7.43 10.01 -5.78
C ARG A 47 8.20 9.22 -6.82
N ARG A 48 7.53 8.63 -7.80
CA ARG A 48 8.19 7.86 -8.87
C ARG A 48 9.12 8.72 -9.72
N ARG A 49 8.78 9.99 -9.92
CA ARG A 49 9.55 10.93 -10.76
C ARG A 49 10.64 11.67 -9.99
N HIS A 50 10.40 12.01 -8.73
CA HIS A 50 11.24 12.91 -7.92
C HIS A 50 11.60 12.30 -6.55
N GLY A 51 11.74 10.98 -6.44
CA GLY A 51 11.94 10.26 -5.17
C GLY A 51 12.89 10.97 -4.21
N PHE A 52 12.40 11.25 -3.00
CA PHE A 52 13.23 11.74 -1.91
C PHE A 52 13.95 10.59 -1.21
N SER A 53 15.01 10.93 -0.49
CA SER A 53 15.74 10.00 0.37
C SER A 53 14.80 9.37 1.42
N LEU A 54 15.02 8.10 1.73
CA LEU A 54 14.38 7.44 2.87
C LEU A 54 14.66 8.14 4.21
N LYS A 55 15.71 8.98 4.26
CA LYS A 55 16.09 9.79 5.43
C LYS A 55 15.29 11.09 5.57
N GLY A 56 14.36 11.38 4.65
CA GLY A 56 13.61 12.62 4.61
C GLY A 56 14.09 13.61 3.54
N ALA A 57 13.36 14.71 3.38
CA ALA A 57 13.68 15.80 2.47
C ALA A 57 14.22 17.01 3.24
N THR A 58 15.26 17.63 2.74
CA THR A 58 15.66 18.96 3.20
C THR A 58 14.82 20.04 2.52
N LEU A 59 14.80 21.25 3.08
CA LEU A 59 14.12 22.38 2.42
C LEU A 59 14.68 22.64 1.01
N LYS A 60 15.98 22.41 0.81
CA LYS A 60 16.64 22.51 -0.50
C LYS A 60 16.08 21.50 -1.50
N ASP A 61 15.81 20.27 -1.07
CA ASP A 61 15.23 19.23 -1.94
C ASP A 61 13.80 19.58 -2.32
N VAL A 62 13.02 20.11 -1.36
CA VAL A 62 11.65 20.60 -1.61
C VAL A 62 11.65 21.72 -2.65
N MET A 63 12.59 22.68 -2.53
CA MET A 63 12.76 23.78 -3.49
C MET A 63 13.15 23.26 -4.88
N ALA A 64 14.09 22.30 -4.97
CA ALA A 64 14.53 21.74 -6.24
C ALA A 64 13.38 21.03 -6.99
N VAL A 65 12.51 20.32 -6.27
CA VAL A 65 11.32 19.70 -6.87
C VAL A 65 10.26 20.75 -7.22
N ALA A 66 10.10 21.80 -6.41
CA ALA A 66 9.21 22.92 -6.71
C ALA A 66 9.59 23.60 -8.03
N ASP A 67 10.88 23.87 -8.25
CA ASP A 67 11.40 24.45 -9.49
C ASP A 67 11.11 23.55 -10.71
N GLN A 68 11.26 22.23 -10.56
CA GLN A 68 10.93 21.26 -11.65
C GLN A 68 9.43 21.22 -11.95
N LEU A 69 8.58 21.56 -10.98
CA LEU A 69 7.13 21.70 -11.15
C LEU A 69 6.72 23.09 -11.70
N GLY A 70 7.68 23.97 -11.94
CA GLY A 70 7.41 25.34 -12.39
C GLY A 70 6.87 26.25 -11.29
N LEU A 71 7.18 25.95 -10.02
CA LEU A 71 6.85 26.79 -8.85
C LEU A 71 8.10 27.54 -8.40
N ALA A 72 8.06 28.88 -8.48
CA ALA A 72 9.12 29.72 -7.90
C ALA A 72 9.07 29.63 -6.37
N SER A 73 10.21 29.34 -5.77
CA SER A 73 10.36 29.15 -4.33
C SER A 73 11.00 30.36 -3.65
N ARG A 74 10.36 30.85 -2.59
CA ARG A 74 10.86 31.95 -1.74
C ARG A 74 10.97 31.47 -0.30
N PRO A 75 12.18 31.04 0.14
CA PRO A 75 12.41 30.68 1.53
C PRO A 75 12.46 31.94 2.41
N LEU A 76 11.80 31.90 3.53
CA LEU A 76 11.69 33.00 4.48
C LEU A 76 12.01 32.53 5.89
N ARG A 77 12.66 33.40 6.66
CA ARG A 77 12.81 33.25 8.11
C ARG A 77 11.99 34.35 8.77
N LEU A 78 11.10 34.00 9.67
CA LEU A 78 10.15 34.94 10.27
C LEU A 78 9.76 34.51 11.69
N ASP A 79 9.28 35.49 12.46
CA ASP A 79 8.73 35.28 13.78
C ASP A 79 7.24 34.88 13.73
N LEU A 80 6.73 34.34 14.84
CA LEU A 80 5.34 33.86 14.94
C LEU A 80 4.30 34.93 14.58
N GLN A 81 4.58 36.20 14.93
CA GLN A 81 3.69 37.32 14.67
C GLN A 81 3.56 37.70 13.19
N GLU A 82 4.56 37.33 12.39
CA GLU A 82 4.64 37.63 10.96
C GLU A 82 3.96 36.56 10.09
N LEU A 83 3.49 35.45 10.69
CA LEU A 83 2.76 34.39 9.95
C LEU A 83 1.55 34.92 9.15
N ALA A 84 0.91 35.99 9.63
CA ALA A 84 -0.22 36.63 8.96
C ALA A 84 0.17 37.39 7.67
N MET A 85 1.47 37.68 7.48
CA MET A 85 1.99 38.39 6.30
C MET A 85 2.34 37.42 5.15
N LEU A 86 2.37 36.11 5.41
CA LEU A 86 2.71 35.11 4.41
C LEU A 86 1.63 34.98 3.33
N GLN A 87 2.09 34.78 2.11
CA GLN A 87 1.22 34.45 0.98
C GLN A 87 0.75 32.99 1.09
N THR A 88 -0.51 32.80 1.50
CA THR A 88 -1.10 31.46 1.68
C THR A 88 -1.72 30.94 0.38
N PRO A 89 -1.60 29.61 0.09
CA PRO A 89 -0.96 28.56 0.89
C PRO A 89 0.56 28.54 0.75
N CYS A 90 1.28 28.30 1.85
CA CYS A 90 2.74 28.15 1.86
C CYS A 90 3.16 27.01 2.78
N VAL A 91 4.40 26.50 2.62
CA VAL A 91 4.96 25.43 3.43
C VAL A 91 5.60 26.03 4.70
N LEU A 92 5.35 25.42 5.85
CA LEU A 92 6.04 25.71 7.11
C LEU A 92 6.93 24.53 7.49
N HIS A 93 8.12 24.81 8.00
CA HIS A 93 8.98 23.81 8.62
C HIS A 93 8.57 23.60 10.07
N TRP A 94 8.39 22.33 10.47
CA TRP A 94 7.70 21.90 11.68
C TRP A 94 8.54 20.88 12.46
N ASP A 95 8.60 20.98 13.77
CA ASP A 95 9.31 20.04 14.67
C ASP A 95 10.76 19.67 14.26
N LEU A 96 11.45 20.53 13.49
CA LEU A 96 12.79 20.32 12.92
C LEU A 96 12.93 19.14 11.92
N ASN A 97 11.90 18.36 11.72
CA ASN A 97 11.93 17.15 10.88
C ASN A 97 10.69 16.96 10.01
N HIS A 98 9.77 17.92 9.98
CA HIS A 98 8.49 17.81 9.28
C HIS A 98 8.14 19.07 8.50
N PHE A 99 7.27 18.93 7.48
CA PHE A 99 6.72 20.05 6.70
C PHE A 99 5.19 20.00 6.73
N VAL A 100 4.56 21.14 6.88
CA VAL A 100 3.09 21.32 6.85
C VAL A 100 2.71 22.47 5.94
N VAL A 101 1.48 22.50 5.43
CA VAL A 101 0.98 23.62 4.60
C VAL A 101 0.12 24.55 5.43
N LEU A 102 0.50 25.82 5.52
CA LEU A 102 -0.29 26.88 6.09
C LEU A 102 -1.42 27.24 5.14
N LYS A 103 -2.67 27.07 5.59
CA LYS A 103 -3.86 27.42 4.82
C LYS A 103 -4.37 28.84 5.09
N SER A 104 -4.46 29.20 6.35
CA SER A 104 -4.94 30.52 6.78
C SER A 104 -4.56 30.84 8.22
N VAL A 105 -4.35 32.11 8.50
CA VAL A 105 -4.15 32.65 9.84
C VAL A 105 -5.39 33.44 10.23
N GLY A 106 -6.02 33.06 11.34
CA GLY A 106 -7.19 33.73 11.89
C GLY A 106 -6.89 34.44 13.23
N ARG A 107 -7.84 35.22 13.74
CA ARG A 107 -7.67 35.93 15.03
C ARG A 107 -7.47 35.00 16.23
N SER A 108 -8.02 33.81 16.19
CA SER A 108 -8.00 32.83 17.30
C SER A 108 -7.06 31.65 17.07
N GLY A 109 -6.33 31.60 15.96
CA GLY A 109 -5.43 30.47 15.65
C GLY A 109 -5.13 30.31 14.18
N VAL A 110 -4.39 29.26 13.88
CA VAL A 110 -3.84 28.94 12.56
C VAL A 110 -4.49 27.65 12.05
N THR A 111 -4.83 27.64 10.78
CA THR A 111 -5.30 26.41 10.09
C THR A 111 -4.19 25.90 9.20
N ILE A 112 -3.75 24.67 9.44
CA ILE A 112 -2.75 23.97 8.64
C ILE A 112 -3.32 22.70 8.02
N HIS A 113 -2.76 22.30 6.89
CA HIS A 113 -2.88 20.95 6.36
C HIS A 113 -1.57 20.21 6.67
N ASP A 114 -1.64 19.30 7.61
CA ASP A 114 -0.53 18.46 8.01
C ASP A 114 -0.53 17.18 7.16
N PRO A 115 0.51 16.89 6.37
CA PRO A 115 0.61 15.64 5.62
C PRO A 115 0.52 14.39 6.48
N ALA A 116 0.88 14.49 7.74
CA ALA A 116 0.82 13.40 8.68
C ALA A 116 -0.56 13.24 9.33
N GLU A 117 -1.25 14.34 9.70
CA GLU A 117 -2.44 14.32 10.55
C GLU A 117 -3.72 14.86 9.88
N GLY A 118 -3.59 15.48 8.70
CA GLY A 118 -4.70 16.07 7.98
C GLY A 118 -4.95 17.54 8.34
N LEU A 119 -6.21 17.98 8.29
CA LEU A 119 -6.58 19.36 8.61
C LEU A 119 -6.52 19.60 10.13
N ARG A 120 -5.69 20.55 10.55
CA ARG A 120 -5.58 20.95 11.98
C ARG A 120 -5.89 22.43 12.15
N ARG A 121 -6.55 22.75 13.25
CA ARG A 121 -6.72 24.11 13.75
C ARG A 121 -5.99 24.20 15.07
N LEU A 122 -4.98 25.04 15.14
CA LEU A 122 -4.08 25.16 16.28
C LEU A 122 -4.16 26.57 16.87
N SER A 123 -4.01 26.67 18.18
CA SER A 123 -3.79 27.96 18.84
C SER A 123 -2.40 28.50 18.51
N LEU A 124 -2.18 29.80 18.66
CA LEU A 124 -0.85 30.38 18.44
C LEU A 124 0.20 29.79 19.42
N ASP A 125 -0.21 29.45 20.63
CA ASP A 125 0.65 28.81 21.62
C ASP A 125 1.09 27.41 21.18
N ASP A 126 0.19 26.65 20.55
CA ASP A 126 0.54 25.34 19.99
C ASP A 126 1.46 25.50 18.77
N VAL A 127 1.19 26.47 17.91
CA VAL A 127 2.06 26.76 16.75
C VAL A 127 3.47 27.13 17.22
N SER A 128 3.61 27.91 18.30
CA SER A 128 4.91 28.34 18.83
C SER A 128 5.79 27.18 19.30
N ARG A 129 5.21 26.06 19.69
CA ARG A 129 5.95 24.85 20.16
C ARG A 129 6.52 24.05 19.01
N HIS A 130 5.96 24.16 17.83
CA HIS A 130 6.26 23.31 16.68
C HIS A 130 6.90 24.07 15.51
N PHE A 131 6.52 25.33 15.29
CA PHE A 131 7.04 26.13 14.18
C PHE A 131 8.48 26.55 14.42
N THR A 132 9.35 26.26 13.44
CA THR A 132 10.82 26.49 13.57
C THR A 132 11.27 27.88 13.10
N GLY A 133 10.36 28.75 12.71
CA GLY A 133 10.67 30.05 12.14
C GLY A 133 11.02 30.06 10.65
N VAL A 134 10.84 28.91 9.95
CA VAL A 134 11.13 28.80 8.51
C VAL A 134 9.86 28.53 7.73
N ALA A 135 9.61 29.35 6.69
CA ALA A 135 8.51 29.17 5.75
C ALA A 135 9.03 29.17 4.29
N LEU A 136 8.27 28.54 3.42
CA LEU A 136 8.54 28.53 1.99
C LEU A 136 7.28 28.93 1.23
N GLU A 137 7.28 30.11 0.63
CA GLU A 137 6.25 30.55 -0.31
C GLU A 137 6.52 29.95 -1.69
N LEU A 138 5.44 29.50 -2.35
CA LEU A 138 5.49 28.87 -3.65
C LEU A 138 4.49 29.54 -4.57
N THR A 139 4.98 30.10 -5.67
CA THR A 139 4.17 30.80 -6.66
C THR A 139 4.37 30.23 -8.06
N PRO A 140 3.31 30.06 -8.87
CA PRO A 140 3.44 29.57 -10.23
C PRO A 140 4.29 30.52 -11.10
N THR A 141 5.21 29.95 -11.86
CA THR A 141 5.96 30.67 -12.89
C THR A 141 5.25 30.60 -14.24
N GLY A 142 5.74 31.33 -15.26
CA GLY A 142 5.23 31.24 -16.62
C GLY A 142 5.37 29.84 -17.27
N GLY A 143 6.21 28.98 -16.71
CA GLY A 143 6.37 27.58 -17.14
C GLY A 143 5.52 26.57 -16.32
N PHE A 144 4.65 27.04 -15.41
CA PHE A 144 3.79 26.15 -14.63
C PHE A 144 2.67 25.58 -15.49
N GLU A 145 2.72 24.28 -15.73
CA GLU A 145 1.70 23.57 -16.50
C GLU A 145 0.57 23.11 -15.58
N THR A 146 -0.67 23.50 -15.89
CA THR A 146 -1.85 22.93 -15.25
C THR A 146 -2.06 21.53 -15.81
N ALA A 147 -2.03 20.52 -14.93
CA ALA A 147 -2.31 19.14 -15.28
C ALA A 147 -3.62 18.70 -14.64
N GLU A 148 -4.52 18.14 -15.46
CA GLU A 148 -5.67 17.42 -14.92
C GLU A 148 -5.20 16.25 -14.05
N ALA A 149 -6.03 15.89 -13.06
CA ALA A 149 -5.75 14.74 -12.24
C ALA A 149 -5.46 13.52 -13.13
N PRO A 150 -4.38 12.77 -12.87
CA PRO A 150 -4.05 11.61 -13.68
C PRO A 150 -5.28 10.69 -13.77
N PRO A 151 -5.51 10.04 -14.92
CA PRO A 151 -6.69 9.22 -15.10
C PRO A 151 -6.77 8.22 -13.95
N ARG A 152 -7.89 8.26 -13.23
CA ARG A 152 -8.14 7.37 -12.10
C ARG A 152 -7.83 5.96 -12.52
N VAL A 153 -7.07 5.26 -11.71
CA VAL A 153 -6.68 3.87 -11.99
C VAL A 153 -7.92 3.10 -12.38
N ARG A 154 -7.93 2.55 -13.60
CA ARG A 154 -9.07 1.76 -14.05
C ARG A 154 -9.10 0.50 -13.20
N ILE A 155 -10.11 0.40 -12.34
CA ILE A 155 -10.33 -0.76 -11.45
C ILE A 155 -10.23 -2.08 -12.23
N ARG A 156 -10.59 -2.07 -13.51
CA ARG A 156 -10.46 -3.20 -14.42
C ARG A 156 -9.01 -3.67 -14.64
N ALA A 157 -8.03 -2.75 -14.56
CA ALA A 157 -6.62 -3.09 -14.65
C ALA A 157 -6.11 -3.78 -13.36
N LEU A 158 -6.73 -3.45 -12.21
CA LEU A 158 -6.39 -4.03 -10.90
C LEU A 158 -6.91 -5.46 -10.70
N LEU A 159 -8.01 -5.82 -11.38
CA LEU A 159 -8.65 -7.15 -11.20
C LEU A 159 -8.01 -8.25 -12.04
N GLY A 160 -7.28 -7.89 -13.10
CA GLY A 160 -6.75 -8.86 -14.07
C GLY A 160 -7.87 -9.57 -14.86
N ARG A 161 -7.52 -10.68 -15.54
CA ARG A 161 -8.49 -11.50 -16.26
C ARG A 161 -9.18 -12.48 -15.31
N VAL A 162 -10.50 -12.31 -15.12
CA VAL A 162 -11.34 -13.27 -14.39
C VAL A 162 -12.07 -14.15 -15.41
N ILE A 163 -11.82 -15.45 -15.34
CA ILE A 163 -12.38 -16.45 -16.27
C ILE A 163 -13.83 -16.77 -15.85
N GLY A 164 -14.77 -16.81 -16.82
CA GLY A 164 -16.14 -17.24 -16.58
C GLY A 164 -17.12 -16.17 -16.07
N MET A 165 -16.65 -14.96 -15.74
CA MET A 165 -17.46 -13.88 -15.15
C MET A 165 -18.69 -13.48 -16.00
N ARG A 166 -18.57 -13.41 -17.33
CA ARG A 166 -19.69 -12.95 -18.20
C ARG A 166 -20.89 -13.89 -18.17
N ARG A 167 -20.65 -15.21 -18.19
CA ARG A 167 -21.74 -16.22 -18.15
C ARG A 167 -22.43 -16.24 -16.77
N ALA A 168 -21.63 -16.25 -15.71
CA ALA A 168 -22.15 -16.23 -14.35
C ALA A 168 -22.97 -14.96 -14.08
N LEU A 169 -22.52 -13.80 -14.53
CA LEU A 169 -23.24 -12.54 -14.42
C LEU A 169 -24.58 -12.58 -15.17
N GLY A 170 -24.61 -13.18 -16.38
CA GLY A 170 -25.85 -13.35 -17.16
C GLY A 170 -26.88 -14.19 -16.42
N HIS A 171 -26.49 -15.33 -15.83
CA HIS A 171 -27.41 -16.17 -15.04
C HIS A 171 -27.89 -15.47 -13.77
N LEU A 172 -27.01 -14.75 -13.08
CA LEU A 172 -27.36 -13.95 -11.90
C LEU A 172 -28.38 -12.86 -12.22
N LEU A 173 -28.20 -12.14 -13.33
CA LEU A 173 -29.14 -11.13 -13.79
C LEU A 173 -30.50 -11.74 -14.14
N LEU A 174 -30.54 -12.92 -14.78
CA LEU A 174 -31.77 -13.62 -15.09
C LEU A 174 -32.52 -14.04 -13.82
N LEU A 175 -31.84 -14.68 -12.86
CA LEU A 175 -32.45 -15.09 -11.59
C LEU A 175 -32.96 -13.90 -10.79
N ALA A 176 -32.18 -12.84 -10.75
CA ALA A 176 -32.59 -11.65 -10.06
C ALA A 176 -33.77 -10.94 -10.74
N PHE A 177 -33.81 -10.90 -12.07
CA PHE A 177 -34.97 -10.40 -12.80
C PHE A 177 -36.22 -11.22 -12.50
N ALA A 178 -36.12 -12.57 -12.46
CA ALA A 178 -37.23 -13.43 -12.08
C ALA A 178 -37.75 -13.16 -10.66
N LEU A 179 -36.81 -12.98 -9.69
CA LEU A 179 -37.16 -12.60 -8.32
C LEU A 179 -37.92 -11.28 -8.24
N GLU A 180 -37.55 -10.33 -9.08
CA GLU A 180 -38.15 -9.01 -9.11
C GLU A 180 -39.54 -9.00 -9.69
N VAL A 181 -39.76 -9.77 -10.75
CA VAL A 181 -41.13 -9.98 -11.28
C VAL A 181 -42.05 -10.57 -10.21
N ILE A 182 -41.56 -11.56 -9.47
CA ILE A 182 -42.31 -12.17 -8.36
C ILE A 182 -42.55 -11.14 -7.23
N ALA A 183 -41.58 -10.30 -6.92
CA ALA A 183 -41.72 -9.29 -5.88
C ALA A 183 -42.77 -8.22 -6.19
N LEU A 184 -42.98 -7.90 -7.47
CA LEU A 184 -44.02 -6.95 -7.91
C LEU A 184 -45.43 -7.48 -7.70
N LEU A 185 -45.61 -8.81 -7.65
CA LEU A 185 -46.94 -9.42 -7.42
C LEU A 185 -47.35 -9.40 -5.93
N ALA A 186 -46.39 -9.33 -5.01
CA ALA A 186 -46.68 -9.44 -3.58
C ALA A 186 -47.60 -8.34 -3.02
N PRO A 187 -47.47 -7.05 -3.36
CA PRO A 187 -48.41 -6.02 -2.90
C PRO A 187 -49.85 -6.21 -3.43
N MET A 188 -50.00 -6.81 -4.61
CA MET A 188 -51.34 -7.07 -5.18
C MET A 188 -52.14 -8.10 -4.37
N PHE A 189 -51.47 -9.04 -3.68
CA PHE A 189 -52.10 -9.95 -2.76
C PHE A 189 -52.88 -9.21 -1.68
N LEU A 190 -52.25 -8.22 -1.04
CA LEU A 190 -52.93 -7.43 0.00
C LEU A 190 -54.10 -6.64 -0.56
N ALA A 191 -53.95 -6.04 -1.74
CA ALA A 191 -55.02 -5.29 -2.40
C ALA A 191 -56.24 -6.21 -2.69
N LEU A 192 -56.00 -7.35 -3.35
CA LEU A 192 -57.06 -8.32 -3.68
C LEU A 192 -57.73 -8.90 -2.44
N THR A 193 -56.95 -9.17 -1.39
CA THR A 193 -57.51 -9.69 -0.14
C THR A 193 -58.41 -8.66 0.52
N VAL A 194 -58.01 -7.39 0.60
CA VAL A 194 -58.79 -6.32 1.26
C VAL A 194 -59.99 -5.94 0.42
N ASP A 195 -59.81 -5.65 -0.87
CA ASP A 195 -60.85 -5.08 -1.71
C ASP A 195 -61.88 -6.13 -2.24
N GLN A 196 -61.48 -7.39 -2.40
CA GLN A 196 -62.34 -8.42 -2.95
C GLN A 196 -62.73 -9.46 -1.89
N ALA A 197 -61.78 -10.20 -1.32
CA ALA A 197 -62.11 -11.33 -0.43
C ALA A 197 -62.80 -10.87 0.87
N ILE A 198 -62.33 -9.75 1.50
CA ILE A 198 -62.92 -9.26 2.76
C ILE A 198 -64.29 -8.57 2.48
N VAL A 199 -64.36 -7.69 1.47
CA VAL A 199 -65.58 -6.93 1.15
C VAL A 199 -66.67 -7.83 0.69
N SER A 200 -66.41 -8.87 -0.11
CA SER A 200 -67.42 -9.90 -0.55
C SER A 200 -67.66 -11.00 0.47
N ALA A 201 -66.88 -11.05 1.59
CA ALA A 201 -66.92 -12.16 2.56
C ALA A 201 -66.66 -13.53 1.95
N ASP A 202 -65.95 -13.61 0.81
CA ASP A 202 -65.68 -14.83 0.06
C ASP A 202 -64.51 -15.61 0.66
N ARG A 203 -64.84 -16.65 1.44
CA ARG A 203 -63.79 -17.50 2.10
C ARG A 203 -63.02 -18.37 1.11
N ASP A 204 -63.67 -18.78 0.00
CA ASP A 204 -63.05 -19.63 -1.02
C ASP A 204 -62.06 -18.86 -1.82
N LEU A 205 -62.37 -17.61 -2.17
CA LEU A 205 -61.39 -16.69 -2.81
C LEU A 205 -60.20 -16.44 -1.90
N LEU A 206 -60.42 -16.20 -0.59
CA LEU A 206 -59.37 -16.00 0.38
C LEU A 206 -58.41 -17.21 0.45
N LEU A 207 -58.94 -18.43 0.50
CA LEU A 207 -58.14 -19.65 0.52
C LEU A 207 -57.34 -19.83 -0.78
N LYS A 208 -57.93 -19.58 -1.94
CA LYS A 208 -57.24 -19.65 -3.25
C LYS A 208 -56.12 -18.65 -3.34
N LEU A 209 -56.34 -17.41 -2.90
CA LEU A 209 -55.29 -16.37 -2.84
C LEU A 209 -54.15 -16.78 -1.89
N ALA A 210 -54.48 -17.29 -0.70
CA ALA A 210 -53.47 -17.72 0.28
C ALA A 210 -52.58 -18.85 -0.26
N ILE A 211 -53.19 -19.86 -0.94
CA ILE A 211 -52.43 -20.96 -1.57
C ILE A 211 -51.58 -20.44 -2.72
N ALA A 212 -52.11 -19.61 -3.61
CA ALA A 212 -51.39 -19.08 -4.77
C ALA A 212 -50.15 -18.25 -4.34
N PHE A 213 -50.35 -17.34 -3.39
CA PHE A 213 -49.22 -16.51 -2.89
C PHE A 213 -48.31 -17.28 -1.96
N GLY A 214 -48.79 -18.34 -1.26
CA GLY A 214 -47.91 -19.27 -0.54
C GLY A 214 -46.96 -20.02 -1.48
N LEU A 215 -47.47 -20.52 -2.61
CA LEU A 215 -46.64 -21.14 -3.65
C LEU A 215 -45.64 -20.13 -4.26
N LEU A 216 -46.09 -18.89 -4.50
CA LEU A 216 -45.23 -17.81 -5.01
C LEU A 216 -44.12 -17.48 -4.03
N LEU A 217 -44.40 -17.49 -2.72
CA LEU A 217 -43.41 -17.29 -1.66
C LEU A 217 -42.37 -18.42 -1.67
N LEU A 218 -42.79 -19.68 -1.78
CA LEU A 218 -41.88 -20.82 -1.88
C LEU A 218 -40.99 -20.72 -3.12
N LEU A 219 -41.58 -20.39 -4.28
CA LEU A 219 -40.82 -20.17 -5.52
C LEU A 219 -39.82 -19.04 -5.38
N ARG A 220 -40.22 -17.87 -4.83
CA ARG A 220 -39.37 -16.74 -4.56
C ARG A 220 -38.18 -17.11 -3.66
N THR A 221 -38.46 -17.86 -2.58
CA THR A 221 -37.46 -18.29 -1.63
C THR A 221 -36.45 -19.24 -2.30
N GLY A 222 -36.93 -20.22 -3.07
CA GLY A 222 -36.06 -21.17 -3.79
C GLY A 222 -35.15 -20.47 -4.82
N VAL A 223 -35.71 -19.59 -5.65
CA VAL A 223 -34.92 -18.79 -6.62
C VAL A 223 -33.94 -17.85 -5.90
N GLY A 224 -34.35 -17.29 -4.75
CA GLY A 224 -33.51 -16.46 -3.90
C GLY A 224 -32.28 -17.20 -3.39
N VAL A 225 -32.48 -18.38 -2.82
CA VAL A 225 -31.40 -19.25 -2.33
C VAL A 225 -30.44 -19.60 -3.47
N LEU A 226 -30.97 -19.95 -4.66
CA LEU A 226 -30.13 -20.27 -5.82
C LEU A 226 -29.27 -19.06 -6.25
N ARG A 227 -29.88 -17.86 -6.31
CA ARG A 227 -29.16 -16.62 -6.62
C ARG A 227 -28.06 -16.34 -5.61
N ASP A 228 -28.36 -16.43 -4.32
CA ASP A 228 -27.42 -16.11 -3.24
C ASP A 228 -26.27 -17.13 -3.20
N TRP A 229 -26.57 -18.40 -3.47
CA TRP A 229 -25.56 -19.43 -3.66
C TRP A 229 -24.60 -19.12 -4.81
N MET A 230 -25.16 -18.72 -5.97
CA MET A 230 -24.34 -18.33 -7.13
C MET A 230 -23.49 -17.08 -6.86
N LEU A 231 -24.04 -16.07 -6.16
CA LEU A 231 -23.31 -14.89 -5.75
C LEU A 231 -22.14 -15.24 -4.82
N MET A 232 -22.39 -16.10 -3.83
CA MET A 232 -21.38 -16.55 -2.88
C MET A 232 -20.23 -17.28 -3.59
N THR A 233 -20.54 -18.25 -4.45
CA THR A 233 -19.53 -19.04 -5.17
C THR A 233 -18.76 -18.22 -6.17
N LEU A 234 -19.42 -17.33 -6.91
CA LEU A 234 -18.77 -16.41 -7.83
C LEU A 234 -17.87 -15.42 -7.09
N GLY A 235 -18.38 -14.81 -6.02
CA GLY A 235 -17.61 -13.88 -5.18
C GLY A 235 -16.35 -14.51 -4.61
N ALA A 236 -16.46 -15.73 -4.06
CA ALA A 236 -15.31 -16.49 -3.55
C ALA A 236 -14.29 -16.80 -4.66
N SER A 237 -14.75 -17.24 -5.83
CA SER A 237 -13.89 -17.54 -6.97
C SER A 237 -13.12 -16.31 -7.47
N ILE A 238 -13.82 -15.17 -7.62
CA ILE A 238 -13.22 -13.90 -8.03
C ILE A 238 -12.21 -13.42 -6.98
N LYS A 239 -12.55 -13.54 -5.70
CA LYS A 239 -11.66 -13.15 -4.59
C LYS A 239 -10.37 -13.93 -4.61
N VAL A 240 -10.42 -15.25 -4.76
CA VAL A 240 -9.24 -16.11 -4.83
C VAL A 240 -8.39 -15.78 -6.06
N GLN A 241 -9.00 -15.68 -7.25
CA GLN A 241 -8.26 -15.37 -8.48
C GLN A 241 -7.58 -13.98 -8.41
N SER A 242 -8.31 -12.98 -7.96
CA SER A 242 -7.78 -11.61 -7.89
C SER A 242 -6.69 -11.47 -6.84
N ARG A 243 -6.84 -12.11 -5.65
CA ARG A 243 -5.79 -12.14 -4.62
C ARG A 243 -4.54 -12.87 -5.11
N LYS A 244 -4.70 -14.00 -5.80
CA LYS A 244 -3.58 -14.70 -6.45
C LYS A 244 -2.84 -13.79 -7.42
N ASN A 245 -3.56 -13.09 -8.31
CA ASN A 245 -2.96 -12.21 -9.30
C ASN A 245 -2.19 -11.05 -8.63
N LEU A 246 -2.79 -10.41 -7.61
CA LEU A 246 -2.13 -9.33 -6.88
C LEU A 246 -0.92 -9.82 -6.09
N PHE A 247 -1.01 -10.98 -5.44
CA PHE A 247 0.11 -11.57 -4.70
C PHE A 247 1.26 -11.95 -5.64
N THR A 248 0.94 -12.55 -6.80
CA THR A 248 1.94 -12.86 -7.83
C THR A 248 2.65 -11.58 -8.31
N HIS A 249 1.90 -10.51 -8.52
CA HIS A 249 2.47 -9.21 -8.89
C HIS A 249 3.32 -8.62 -7.76
N LEU A 250 2.83 -8.67 -6.52
CA LEU A 250 3.56 -8.17 -5.34
C LEU A 250 4.93 -8.84 -5.18
N VAL A 251 4.99 -10.17 -5.33
CA VAL A 251 6.24 -10.93 -5.23
C VAL A 251 7.19 -10.64 -6.39
N ALA A 252 6.66 -10.23 -7.54
CA ALA A 252 7.46 -9.83 -8.70
C ALA A 252 7.98 -8.39 -8.65
N LEU A 253 7.64 -7.60 -7.62
CA LEU A 253 8.15 -6.24 -7.46
C LEU A 253 9.62 -6.23 -7.04
N PRO A 254 10.41 -5.21 -7.43
CA PRO A 254 11.81 -5.10 -7.07
C PRO A 254 12.00 -4.94 -5.55
N ALA A 255 13.11 -5.47 -5.02
CA ALA A 255 13.44 -5.42 -3.59
C ALA A 255 13.37 -4.00 -2.99
N ARG A 256 13.75 -2.99 -3.78
CA ARG A 256 13.67 -1.57 -3.39
C ARG A 256 12.25 -1.14 -2.97
N TYR A 257 11.22 -1.75 -3.56
CA TYR A 257 9.83 -1.45 -3.19
C TYR A 257 9.56 -1.78 -1.72
N PHE A 258 10.09 -2.92 -1.23
CA PHE A 258 9.90 -3.39 0.15
C PHE A 258 10.84 -2.69 1.14
N GLU A 259 12.07 -2.34 0.74
CA GLU A 259 13.01 -1.62 1.59
C GLU A 259 12.52 -0.21 1.96
N SER A 260 11.70 0.41 1.11
CA SER A 260 11.19 1.77 1.30
C SER A 260 9.87 1.84 2.09
N ARG A 261 9.25 0.71 2.43
CA ARG A 261 7.89 0.67 3.01
C ARG A 261 7.80 -0.18 4.26
N HIS A 262 6.93 0.25 5.17
CA HIS A 262 6.60 -0.57 6.33
C HIS A 262 5.72 -1.76 5.91
N VAL A 263 6.01 -2.95 6.45
CA VAL A 263 5.26 -4.19 6.15
C VAL A 263 3.75 -4.03 6.43
N ALA A 264 3.39 -3.34 7.53
CA ALA A 264 1.99 -3.08 7.85
C ALA A 264 1.28 -2.21 6.81
N ASP A 265 1.99 -1.25 6.17
CA ASP A 265 1.41 -0.44 5.12
C ASP A 265 1.17 -1.25 3.84
N VAL A 266 2.13 -2.10 3.45
CA VAL A 266 1.97 -3.02 2.32
C VAL A 266 0.76 -3.95 2.56
N MET A 267 0.64 -4.51 3.78
CA MET A 267 -0.47 -5.38 4.17
C MET A 267 -1.82 -4.65 4.10
N SER A 268 -1.92 -3.45 4.65
CA SER A 268 -3.13 -2.63 4.63
C SER A 268 -3.55 -2.22 3.20
N ARG A 269 -2.58 -1.98 2.30
CA ARG A 269 -2.86 -1.73 0.87
C ARG A 269 -3.37 -3.00 0.19
N PHE A 270 -2.79 -4.15 0.50
CA PHE A 270 -3.23 -5.45 -0.01
C PHE A 270 -4.67 -5.77 0.42
N GLU A 271 -5.04 -5.49 1.69
CA GLU A 271 -6.39 -5.66 2.22
C GLU A 271 -7.42 -4.72 1.57
N SER A 272 -7.00 -3.56 1.07
CA SER A 272 -7.87 -2.63 0.33
C SER A 272 -8.50 -3.27 -0.92
N GLN A 273 -7.90 -4.34 -1.46
CA GLN A 273 -8.45 -5.13 -2.56
C GLN A 273 -9.79 -5.77 -2.21
N ASP A 274 -9.96 -6.26 -0.97
CA ASP A 274 -11.21 -6.93 -0.56
C ASP A 274 -12.41 -5.99 -0.65
N THR A 275 -12.26 -4.74 -0.20
CA THR A 275 -13.30 -3.73 -0.29
C THR A 275 -13.68 -3.43 -1.75
N ILE A 276 -12.68 -3.35 -2.64
CA ILE A 276 -12.91 -3.13 -4.07
C ILE A 276 -13.63 -4.34 -4.68
N LEU A 277 -13.21 -5.55 -4.35
CA LEU A 277 -13.80 -6.77 -4.88
C LEU A 277 -15.26 -6.93 -4.44
N GLN A 278 -15.56 -6.72 -3.17
CA GLN A 278 -16.93 -6.79 -2.65
C GLN A 278 -17.85 -5.82 -3.39
N ALA A 279 -17.43 -4.57 -3.52
CA ALA A 279 -18.22 -3.56 -4.21
C ALA A 279 -18.46 -3.89 -5.69
N LEU A 280 -17.50 -4.50 -6.39
CA LEU A 280 -17.62 -4.84 -7.81
C LEU A 280 -18.38 -6.14 -8.07
N THR A 281 -18.32 -7.11 -7.16
CA THR A 281 -18.93 -8.43 -7.36
C THR A 281 -20.33 -8.52 -6.81
N THR A 282 -20.61 -7.84 -5.70
CA THR A 282 -21.89 -7.92 -5.00
C THR A 282 -22.67 -6.62 -5.17
N ASP A 283 -22.10 -5.49 -4.75
CA ASP A 283 -22.87 -4.24 -4.64
C ASP A 283 -23.24 -3.66 -6.00
N LEU A 284 -22.34 -3.73 -6.99
CA LEU A 284 -22.63 -3.27 -8.36
C LEU A 284 -23.73 -4.09 -9.05
N VAL A 285 -23.74 -5.43 -8.83
CA VAL A 285 -24.78 -6.32 -9.40
C VAL A 285 -26.14 -6.01 -8.79
N VAL A 286 -26.18 -5.86 -7.47
CA VAL A 286 -27.40 -5.48 -6.74
C VAL A 286 -27.88 -4.11 -7.21
N ALA A 287 -26.99 -3.12 -7.34
CA ALA A 287 -27.35 -1.77 -7.78
C ALA A 287 -27.93 -1.71 -9.21
N LEU A 288 -27.40 -2.52 -10.13
CA LEU A 288 -27.94 -2.60 -11.48
C LEU A 288 -29.39 -3.12 -11.48
N LEU A 289 -29.69 -4.11 -10.63
CA LEU A 289 -31.02 -4.67 -10.46
C LEU A 289 -31.97 -3.70 -9.77
N ASP A 290 -31.50 -3.07 -8.69
CA ASP A 290 -32.24 -2.04 -7.97
C ASP A 290 -32.58 -0.87 -8.90
N GLY A 291 -31.66 -0.46 -9.77
CA GLY A 291 -31.88 0.58 -10.76
C GLY A 291 -32.98 0.23 -11.76
N LEU A 292 -32.96 -1.00 -12.34
CA LEU A 292 -33.99 -1.47 -13.25
C LEU A 292 -35.34 -1.53 -12.57
N MET A 293 -35.37 -2.07 -11.37
CA MET A 293 -36.62 -2.24 -10.61
C MET A 293 -37.15 -0.92 -10.05
N CYS A 294 -36.30 0.02 -9.76
CA CYS A 294 -36.72 1.37 -9.40
C CYS A 294 -37.58 2.00 -10.51
N VAL A 295 -37.17 1.82 -11.78
CA VAL A 295 -37.92 2.28 -12.96
C VAL A 295 -39.25 1.53 -13.09
N VAL A 296 -39.24 0.21 -12.96
CA VAL A 296 -40.48 -0.60 -13.08
C VAL A 296 -41.45 -0.27 -11.95
N THR A 297 -40.98 -0.22 -10.70
CA THR A 297 -41.85 0.03 -9.54
C THR A 297 -42.45 1.43 -9.60
N VAL A 298 -41.66 2.47 -9.98
CA VAL A 298 -42.19 3.82 -10.13
C VAL A 298 -43.24 3.91 -11.26
N ALA A 299 -43.00 3.19 -12.37
CA ALA A 299 -44.01 3.10 -13.44
C ALA A 299 -45.34 2.49 -12.97
N VAL A 300 -45.29 1.38 -12.20
CA VAL A 300 -46.47 0.79 -11.57
C VAL A 300 -47.15 1.79 -10.64
N MET A 301 -46.38 2.51 -9.83
CA MET A 301 -46.96 3.53 -8.92
C MET A 301 -47.62 4.67 -9.68
N PHE A 302 -47.07 5.12 -10.82
CA PHE A 302 -47.72 6.12 -11.68
C PHE A 302 -49.02 5.64 -12.32
N VAL A 303 -49.10 4.36 -12.66
CA VAL A 303 -50.35 3.75 -13.19
C VAL A 303 -51.42 3.70 -12.09
N LEU A 304 -51.03 3.38 -10.85
CA LEU A 304 -51.98 3.27 -9.73
C LEU A 304 -52.48 4.62 -9.21
N ALA A 305 -51.55 5.56 -8.97
CA ALA A 305 -51.85 6.89 -8.40
C ALA A 305 -50.78 7.91 -8.75
N PRO A 306 -50.88 8.66 -9.86
CA PRO A 306 -49.84 9.61 -10.31
C PRO A 306 -49.46 10.67 -9.27
N ALA A 307 -50.47 11.23 -8.58
CA ALA A 307 -50.24 12.25 -7.56
C ALA A 307 -49.40 11.75 -6.37
N LEU A 308 -49.64 10.53 -5.92
CA LEU A 308 -48.88 9.92 -4.82
C LEU A 308 -47.49 9.45 -5.30
N ALA A 309 -47.38 8.98 -6.54
CA ALA A 309 -46.12 8.57 -7.14
C ALA A 309 -45.10 9.75 -7.27
N THR A 310 -45.59 10.97 -7.59
CA THR A 310 -44.74 12.16 -7.65
C THR A 310 -44.15 12.49 -6.29
N ILE A 311 -44.87 12.30 -5.19
CA ILE A 311 -44.37 12.52 -3.82
C ILE A 311 -43.26 11.53 -3.48
N ALA A 312 -43.42 10.27 -3.82
CA ALA A 312 -42.38 9.26 -3.60
C ALA A 312 -41.13 9.56 -4.45
N LEU A 313 -41.29 10.03 -5.70
CA LEU A 313 -40.17 10.43 -6.56
C LEU A 313 -39.42 11.64 -5.99
N VAL A 314 -40.13 12.66 -5.51
CA VAL A 314 -39.54 13.83 -4.83
C VAL A 314 -38.77 13.36 -3.60
N GLY A 315 -39.30 12.42 -2.83
CA GLY A 315 -38.61 11.80 -1.69
C GLY A 315 -37.27 11.15 -2.07
N ALA A 316 -37.23 10.40 -3.14
CA ALA A 316 -36.00 9.79 -3.63
C ALA A 316 -34.97 10.85 -4.10
N ILE A 317 -35.42 11.92 -4.74
CA ILE A 317 -34.54 13.05 -5.14
C ILE A 317 -33.97 13.75 -3.91
N LEU A 318 -34.82 14.05 -2.92
CA LEU A 318 -34.38 14.67 -1.67
C LEU A 318 -33.38 13.79 -0.90
N TYR A 319 -33.60 12.48 -0.89
CA TYR A 319 -32.65 11.50 -0.36
C TYR A 319 -31.28 11.61 -1.08
N GLY A 320 -31.30 11.65 -2.40
CA GLY A 320 -30.08 11.78 -3.21
C GLY A 320 -29.31 13.06 -2.93
N LEU A 321 -30.03 14.19 -2.82
CA LEU A 321 -29.43 15.49 -2.46
C LEU A 321 -28.83 15.47 -1.04
N LEU A 322 -29.53 14.87 -0.08
CA LEU A 322 -29.05 14.70 1.28
C LEU A 322 -27.77 13.84 1.30
N ARG A 323 -27.78 12.71 0.62
CA ARG A 323 -26.60 11.80 0.51
C ARG A 323 -25.40 12.49 -0.14
N TRP A 324 -25.66 13.26 -1.20
CA TRP A 324 -24.61 14.04 -1.87
C TRP A 324 -23.98 15.10 -0.95
N ALA A 325 -24.78 15.80 -0.16
CA ALA A 325 -24.28 16.78 0.81
C ALA A 325 -23.34 16.16 1.86
N PHE A 326 -23.64 14.93 2.29
CA PHE A 326 -22.81 14.20 3.25
C PHE A 326 -21.61 13.50 2.63
N TYR A 327 -21.49 13.40 1.30
CA TYR A 327 -20.41 12.66 0.63
C TYR A 327 -19.01 13.19 0.97
N MET A 328 -18.77 14.49 0.81
CA MET A 328 -17.45 15.09 1.06
C MET A 328 -17.00 14.99 2.52
N PRO A 329 -17.82 15.34 3.53
CA PRO A 329 -17.48 15.16 4.93
C PRO A 329 -17.18 13.68 5.28
N LEU A 330 -17.98 12.75 4.76
CA LEU A 330 -17.81 11.32 5.01
C LEU A 330 -16.53 10.79 4.37
N ARG A 331 -16.24 11.17 3.14
CA ARG A 331 -14.99 10.79 2.43
C ARG A 331 -13.76 11.25 3.21
N GLN A 332 -13.76 12.48 3.69
CA GLN A 332 -12.63 13.02 4.44
C GLN A 332 -12.45 12.28 5.78
N ALA A 333 -13.51 12.11 6.57
CA ALA A 333 -13.46 11.39 7.83
C ALA A 333 -13.02 9.92 7.66
N SER A 334 -13.49 9.25 6.59
CA SER A 334 -13.09 7.86 6.29
C SER A 334 -11.62 7.77 5.90
N SER A 335 -11.11 8.72 5.10
CA SER A 335 -9.70 8.76 4.73
C SER A 335 -8.79 8.91 5.96
N GLU A 336 -9.13 9.81 6.87
CA GLU A 336 -8.41 10.01 8.12
C GLU A 336 -8.44 8.74 9.00
N ALA A 337 -9.59 8.09 9.14
CA ALA A 337 -9.74 6.87 9.92
C ALA A 337 -8.85 5.72 9.39
N ILE A 338 -8.75 5.55 8.06
CA ILE A 338 -7.90 4.54 7.43
C ILE A 338 -6.42 4.78 7.77
N ILE A 339 -5.96 6.04 7.73
CA ILE A 339 -4.55 6.36 7.97
C ILE A 339 -4.16 6.15 9.43
N TRP A 340 -5.00 6.59 10.35
CA TRP A 340 -4.75 6.39 11.77
C TRP A 340 -4.79 4.90 12.16
N ALA A 341 -5.66 4.11 11.53
CA ALA A 341 -5.67 2.66 11.69
C ALA A 341 -4.34 2.03 11.22
N ALA A 342 -3.84 2.42 10.04
CA ALA A 342 -2.56 1.91 9.52
C ALA A 342 -1.38 2.25 10.44
N ARG A 343 -1.35 3.45 11.05
CA ARG A 343 -0.32 3.84 12.03
C ARG A 343 -0.36 3.00 13.31
N ARG A 344 -1.57 2.80 13.85
CA ARG A 344 -1.78 1.96 15.02
C ARG A 344 -1.24 0.55 14.77
N ASP A 345 -1.56 -0.04 13.61
CA ASP A 345 -1.17 -1.39 13.25
C ASP A 345 0.34 -1.49 12.98
N SER A 346 0.95 -0.46 12.38
CA SER A 346 2.41 -0.37 12.22
C SER A 346 3.13 -0.34 13.56
N HIS A 347 2.66 0.50 14.51
CA HIS A 347 3.24 0.58 15.85
C HIS A 347 3.09 -0.74 16.63
N PHE A 348 1.95 -1.42 16.45
CA PHE A 348 1.72 -2.74 17.06
C PHE A 348 2.73 -3.77 16.54
N LEU A 349 2.88 -3.90 15.23
CA LEU A 349 3.82 -4.85 14.61
C LEU A 349 5.28 -4.54 14.99
N GLU A 350 5.68 -3.26 15.00
CA GLU A 350 7.01 -2.83 15.44
C GLU A 350 7.25 -3.23 16.91
N THR A 351 6.28 -2.99 17.77
CA THR A 351 6.38 -3.33 19.20
C THR A 351 6.53 -4.83 19.42
N VAL A 352 5.74 -5.65 18.70
CA VAL A 352 5.81 -7.13 18.80
C VAL A 352 7.17 -7.63 18.31
N ARG A 353 7.66 -7.15 17.16
CA ARG A 353 8.98 -7.50 16.61
C ARG A 353 10.11 -7.09 17.55
N GLY A 354 10.01 -5.90 18.15
CA GLY A 354 11.01 -5.34 19.06
C GLY A 354 10.83 -5.73 20.52
N MET A 355 10.00 -6.75 20.86
CA MET A 355 9.62 -7.05 22.24
C MET A 355 10.82 -7.34 23.17
N LYS A 356 11.87 -7.99 22.66
CA LYS A 356 13.11 -8.21 23.43
C LYS A 356 13.72 -6.88 23.87
N THR A 357 13.86 -5.93 22.93
CA THR A 357 14.41 -4.60 23.20
C THR A 357 13.50 -3.82 24.15
N VAL A 358 12.18 -3.86 23.95
CA VAL A 358 11.20 -3.20 24.83
C VAL A 358 11.34 -3.69 26.27
N LYS A 359 11.57 -5.01 26.46
CA LYS A 359 11.77 -5.59 27.81
C LYS A 359 13.13 -5.24 28.40
N LEU A 360 14.21 -5.29 27.61
CA LEU A 360 15.56 -4.97 28.05
C LEU A 360 15.69 -3.51 28.55
N PHE A 361 15.01 -2.58 27.86
CA PHE A 361 15.04 -1.16 28.22
C PHE A 361 13.86 -0.72 29.09
N ASN A 362 13.05 -1.68 29.61
CA ASN A 362 11.86 -1.40 30.42
C ASN A 362 10.87 -0.39 29.78
N GLY A 363 10.84 -0.35 28.43
CA GLY A 363 10.02 0.59 27.66
C GLY A 363 8.54 0.23 27.51
N GLN A 364 8.02 -0.74 28.30
CA GLN A 364 6.64 -1.23 28.18
C GLN A 364 5.60 -0.15 28.45
N ARG A 365 5.89 0.76 29.42
CA ARG A 365 4.97 1.84 29.78
C ARG A 365 4.81 2.84 28.62
N ASP A 366 5.92 3.24 28.02
CA ASP A 366 5.93 4.24 26.95
C ASP A 366 5.31 3.68 25.67
N ARG A 367 5.66 2.44 25.31
CA ARG A 367 5.06 1.75 24.16
C ARG A 367 3.56 1.56 24.32
N ARG A 368 3.11 1.17 25.53
CA ARG A 368 1.68 1.06 25.86
C ARG A 368 0.97 2.41 25.77
N ALA A 369 1.56 3.46 26.36
CA ALA A 369 0.98 4.79 26.33
C ALA A 369 0.84 5.30 24.89
N HIS A 370 1.89 5.14 24.07
CA HIS A 370 1.85 5.54 22.67
C HIS A 370 0.80 4.76 21.88
N TRP A 371 0.74 3.43 22.05
CA TRP A 371 -0.29 2.62 21.39
C TRP A 371 -1.71 2.99 21.81
N LEU A 372 -1.94 3.28 23.11
CA LEU A 372 -3.22 3.77 23.59
C LEU A 372 -3.61 5.11 22.98
N ASN A 373 -2.67 6.03 22.83
CA ASN A 373 -2.91 7.32 22.16
C ASN A 373 -3.32 7.11 20.68
N LEU A 374 -2.63 6.23 19.95
CA LEU A 374 -2.99 5.87 18.59
C LEU A 374 -4.34 5.18 18.50
N LEU A 375 -4.67 4.31 19.47
CA LEU A 375 -5.97 3.64 19.55
C LEU A 375 -7.09 4.64 19.79
N VAL A 376 -6.91 5.57 20.76
CA VAL A 376 -7.89 6.62 21.07
C VAL A 376 -8.11 7.51 19.86
N GLU A 377 -7.05 7.94 19.17
CA GLU A 377 -7.18 8.79 17.99
C GLU A 377 -7.86 8.06 16.83
N THR A 378 -7.49 6.79 16.57
CA THR A 378 -8.19 5.94 15.58
C THR A 378 -9.68 5.84 15.90
N THR A 379 -10.02 5.61 17.18
CA THR A 379 -11.41 5.50 17.64
C THR A 379 -12.15 6.83 17.47
N ASN A 380 -11.52 7.96 17.78
CA ASN A 380 -12.10 9.30 17.59
C ASN A 380 -12.41 9.57 16.11
N ARG A 381 -11.53 9.18 15.18
CA ARG A 381 -11.77 9.31 13.73
C ARG A 381 -12.91 8.40 13.25
N GLN A 382 -12.97 7.17 13.79
CA GLN A 382 -14.11 6.27 13.52
C GLN A 382 -15.43 6.83 14.08
N LEU A 383 -15.42 7.39 15.29
CA LEU A 383 -16.57 8.05 15.89
C LEU A 383 -17.03 9.26 15.07
N ALA A 384 -16.11 10.06 14.50
CA ALA A 384 -16.47 11.14 13.60
C ALA A 384 -17.25 10.63 12.37
N THR A 385 -16.79 9.54 11.75
CA THR A 385 -17.52 8.87 10.65
C THR A 385 -18.88 8.35 11.10
N GLN A 386 -18.95 7.71 12.29
CA GLN A 386 -20.21 7.19 12.84
C GLN A 386 -21.21 8.30 13.18
N ARG A 387 -20.73 9.44 13.71
CA ARG A 387 -21.58 10.62 13.98
C ARG A 387 -22.20 11.18 12.71
N LEU A 388 -21.41 11.30 11.63
CA LEU A 388 -21.92 11.73 10.32
C LEU A 388 -23.00 10.77 9.80
N ASN A 389 -22.75 9.47 9.90
CA ASN A 389 -23.72 8.45 9.52
C ASN A 389 -24.97 8.48 10.41
N LEU A 390 -24.85 8.73 11.72
CA LEU A 390 -25.99 8.86 12.62
C LEU A 390 -26.87 10.06 12.25
N VAL A 391 -26.26 11.23 12.03
CA VAL A 391 -27.00 12.43 11.61
C VAL A 391 -27.68 12.21 10.28
N PHE A 392 -26.99 11.58 9.30
CA PHE A 392 -27.59 11.22 8.02
C PHE A 392 -28.78 10.26 8.19
N LYS A 393 -28.61 9.17 8.95
CA LYS A 393 -29.71 8.20 9.20
C LYS A 393 -30.91 8.84 9.87
N THR A 394 -30.67 9.74 10.83
CA THR A 394 -31.76 10.46 11.52
C THR A 394 -32.48 11.42 10.58
N ALA A 395 -31.75 12.19 9.78
CA ALA A 395 -32.34 13.09 8.79
C ALA A 395 -33.15 12.31 7.73
N ASN A 396 -32.63 11.15 7.29
CA ASN A 396 -33.32 10.26 6.36
C ASN A 396 -34.61 9.67 6.98
N ALA A 397 -34.56 9.21 8.21
CA ALA A 397 -35.72 8.66 8.89
C ALA A 397 -36.83 9.70 9.03
N LEU A 398 -36.49 10.95 9.35
CA LEU A 398 -37.46 12.05 9.41
C LEU A 398 -38.03 12.37 8.02
N LEU A 399 -37.19 12.40 6.99
CA LEU A 399 -37.62 12.65 5.61
C LEU A 399 -38.62 11.60 5.15
N LEU A 400 -38.25 10.32 5.23
CA LEU A 400 -39.09 9.22 4.76
C LEU A 400 -40.35 9.04 5.62
N GLY A 401 -40.24 9.24 6.94
CA GLY A 401 -41.39 9.20 7.85
C GLY A 401 -42.41 10.30 7.53
N THR A 402 -41.96 11.53 7.30
CA THR A 402 -42.85 12.64 6.92
C THR A 402 -43.55 12.38 5.57
N LEU A 403 -42.79 11.86 4.59
CA LEU A 403 -43.38 11.47 3.29
C LEU A 403 -44.42 10.37 3.44
N GLY A 404 -44.18 9.36 4.29
CA GLY A 404 -45.13 8.31 4.58
C GLY A 404 -46.45 8.85 5.15
N ILE A 405 -46.37 9.76 6.13
CA ILE A 405 -47.54 10.41 6.72
C ILE A 405 -48.30 11.23 5.67
N LEU A 406 -47.58 11.99 4.82
CA LEU A 406 -48.19 12.82 3.76
C LEU A 406 -48.93 11.93 2.75
N VAL A 407 -48.32 10.83 2.30
CA VAL A 407 -48.93 9.88 1.35
C VAL A 407 -50.17 9.24 1.95
N VAL A 408 -50.15 8.78 3.22
CA VAL A 408 -51.31 8.20 3.90
C VAL A 408 -52.45 9.24 4.00
N TYR A 409 -52.11 10.48 4.38
CA TYR A 409 -53.13 11.54 4.48
C TYR A 409 -53.80 11.84 3.14
N LEU A 410 -53.03 12.00 2.07
CA LEU A 410 -53.58 12.27 0.74
C LEU A 410 -54.37 11.09 0.16
N ALA A 411 -53.86 9.86 0.35
CA ALA A 411 -54.55 8.66 -0.08
C ALA A 411 -55.85 8.46 0.68
N ALA A 412 -55.88 8.73 2.00
CA ALA A 412 -57.11 8.69 2.80
C ALA A 412 -58.16 9.71 2.29
N ARG A 413 -57.74 10.90 1.90
CA ARG A 413 -58.66 11.85 1.25
C ARG A 413 -59.23 11.29 -0.06
N MET A 414 -58.40 10.70 -0.92
CA MET A 414 -58.85 10.09 -2.18
C MET A 414 -59.81 8.93 -1.95
N ILE A 415 -59.67 8.18 -0.83
CA ILE A 415 -60.60 7.13 -0.44
C ILE A 415 -61.94 7.74 -0.01
N LEU A 416 -61.94 8.79 0.80
CA LEU A 416 -63.15 9.50 1.21
C LEU A 416 -63.89 10.10 0.01
N ASP A 417 -63.17 10.52 -1.02
CA ASP A 417 -63.73 11.02 -2.30
C ASP A 417 -64.15 9.88 -3.27
N ASN A 418 -64.08 8.59 -2.85
CA ASN A 418 -64.36 7.39 -3.64
C ASN A 418 -63.53 7.24 -4.92
N VAL A 419 -62.34 7.83 -4.99
CA VAL A 419 -61.42 7.75 -6.13
C VAL A 419 -60.43 6.60 -5.97
N PHE A 420 -60.22 6.12 -4.74
CA PHE A 420 -59.19 5.16 -4.38
C PHE A 420 -59.74 4.12 -3.39
N SER A 421 -59.23 2.89 -3.45
CA SER A 421 -59.66 1.82 -2.51
C SER A 421 -58.68 1.65 -1.35
N VAL A 422 -59.16 1.05 -0.25
CA VAL A 422 -58.31 0.75 0.92
C VAL A 422 -57.24 -0.28 0.56
N GLY A 423 -57.56 -1.29 -0.24
CA GLY A 423 -56.60 -2.30 -0.69
C GLY A 423 -55.52 -1.69 -1.60
N LEU A 424 -55.90 -0.76 -2.49
CA LEU A 424 -54.95 -0.04 -3.32
C LEU A 424 -54.03 0.85 -2.49
N LEU A 425 -54.52 1.46 -1.38
CA LEU A 425 -53.66 2.22 -0.44
C LEU A 425 -52.57 1.30 0.15
N VAL A 426 -52.97 0.12 0.65
CA VAL A 426 -52.01 -0.82 1.24
C VAL A 426 -50.97 -1.29 0.21
N ALA A 427 -51.44 -1.63 -1.02
CA ALA A 427 -50.54 -2.00 -2.10
C ALA A 427 -49.59 -0.83 -2.49
N PHE A 428 -50.11 0.39 -2.58
CA PHE A 428 -49.30 1.58 -2.91
C PHE A 428 -48.23 1.85 -1.86
N LEU A 429 -48.54 1.74 -0.58
CA LEU A 429 -47.55 1.90 0.50
C LEU A 429 -46.46 0.83 0.42
N ALA A 430 -46.81 -0.40 0.09
CA ALA A 430 -45.85 -1.47 -0.11
C ALA A 430 -44.93 -1.22 -1.35
N TYR A 431 -45.49 -0.73 -2.47
CA TYR A 431 -44.71 -0.32 -3.64
C TYR A 431 -43.81 0.89 -3.35
N MET A 432 -44.32 1.89 -2.60
CA MET A 432 -43.54 3.06 -2.20
C MET A 432 -42.37 2.66 -1.32
N ASP A 433 -42.56 1.80 -0.33
CA ASP A 433 -41.50 1.29 0.52
C ASP A 433 -40.45 0.50 -0.30
N MET A 434 -40.90 -0.35 -1.23
CA MET A 434 -40.03 -1.08 -2.14
C MET A 434 -39.24 -0.14 -3.06
N PHE A 435 -39.90 0.88 -3.64
CA PHE A 435 -39.25 1.89 -4.48
C PHE A 435 -38.21 2.69 -3.71
N LEU A 436 -38.55 3.25 -2.53
CA LEU A 436 -37.66 4.07 -1.72
C LEU A 436 -36.42 3.30 -1.22
N ARG A 437 -36.60 2.03 -0.82
CA ARG A 437 -35.45 1.18 -0.43
C ARG A 437 -34.49 0.93 -1.58
N ARG A 438 -35.00 0.67 -2.79
CA ARG A 438 -34.18 0.43 -3.97
C ARG A 438 -33.51 1.71 -4.49
N ALA A 439 -34.25 2.81 -4.51
CA ALA A 439 -33.71 4.11 -4.88
C ALA A 439 -32.58 4.55 -3.91
N SER A 440 -32.79 4.37 -2.60
CA SER A 440 -31.75 4.64 -1.61
C SER A 440 -30.56 3.70 -1.75
N GLY A 441 -30.77 2.38 -1.93
CA GLY A 441 -29.70 1.42 -2.17
C GLY A 441 -28.87 1.74 -3.42
N LEU A 442 -29.52 2.10 -4.52
CA LEU A 442 -28.83 2.53 -5.75
C LEU A 442 -27.96 3.80 -5.51
N ILE A 443 -28.53 4.81 -4.84
CA ILE A 443 -27.83 6.06 -4.54
C ILE A 443 -26.66 5.79 -3.59
N ASP A 444 -26.84 4.96 -2.56
CA ASP A 444 -25.79 4.56 -1.64
C ASP A 444 -24.65 3.83 -2.36
N THR A 445 -24.97 2.86 -3.22
CA THR A 445 -23.97 2.15 -4.01
C THR A 445 -23.20 3.09 -4.94
N ILE A 446 -23.84 4.08 -5.57
CA ILE A 446 -23.15 5.08 -6.40
C ILE A 446 -22.16 5.89 -5.55
N VAL A 447 -22.54 6.26 -4.33
CA VAL A 447 -21.66 6.98 -3.39
C VAL A 447 -20.51 6.07 -2.94
N ASP A 448 -20.79 4.82 -2.60
CA ASP A 448 -19.79 3.86 -2.14
C ASP A 448 -18.79 3.51 -3.26
N LEU A 449 -19.25 3.36 -4.52
CA LEU A 449 -18.37 3.22 -5.69
C LEU A 449 -17.45 4.44 -5.87
N ARG A 450 -17.90 5.65 -5.55
CA ARG A 450 -17.02 6.83 -5.54
C ARG A 450 -16.04 6.82 -4.36
N MET A 451 -16.43 6.27 -3.22
CA MET A 451 -15.56 6.08 -2.05
C MET A 451 -14.46 5.05 -2.33
N LEU A 452 -14.68 4.06 -3.22
CA LEU A 452 -13.66 3.11 -3.65
C LEU A 452 -12.40 3.79 -4.23
N GLY A 453 -12.51 5.04 -4.70
CA GLY A 453 -11.34 5.82 -5.13
C GLY A 453 -10.24 5.85 -4.08
N LEU A 454 -10.57 5.93 -2.78
CA LEU A 454 -9.59 5.90 -1.70
C LEU A 454 -8.82 4.57 -1.63
N HIS A 455 -9.52 3.45 -1.77
CA HIS A 455 -8.93 2.12 -1.77
C HIS A 455 -8.17 1.83 -3.06
N ALA A 456 -8.67 2.33 -4.20
CA ALA A 456 -8.02 2.19 -5.50
C ALA A 456 -6.69 2.96 -5.57
N GLU A 457 -6.61 4.18 -5.03
CA GLU A 457 -5.38 4.97 -4.92
C GLU A 457 -4.31 4.22 -4.10
N ARG A 458 -4.70 3.57 -3.01
CA ARG A 458 -3.78 2.77 -2.18
C ARG A 458 -3.31 1.51 -2.88
N LEU A 459 -4.21 0.78 -3.53
CA LEU A 459 -3.89 -0.43 -4.27
C LEU A 459 -3.05 -0.13 -5.52
N ALA A 460 -3.23 1.04 -6.13
CA ALA A 460 -2.49 1.50 -7.30
C ALA A 460 -0.98 1.54 -7.08
N ASP A 461 -0.53 1.85 -5.87
CA ASP A 461 0.89 1.86 -5.53
C ASP A 461 1.53 0.46 -5.68
N ILE A 462 0.80 -0.61 -5.36
CA ILE A 462 1.24 -1.98 -5.64
C ILE A 462 1.08 -2.30 -7.13
N ALA A 463 -0.13 -2.13 -7.66
CA ALA A 463 -0.52 -2.66 -8.96
C ALA A 463 0.10 -1.93 -10.16
N LEU A 464 0.49 -0.66 -10.00
CA LEU A 464 1.11 0.15 -11.07
C LEU A 464 2.63 0.21 -10.96
N THR A 465 3.23 -0.29 -9.87
CA THR A 465 4.68 -0.42 -9.81
C THR A 465 5.11 -1.52 -10.78
N ALA A 466 6.07 -1.20 -11.64
CA ALA A 466 6.56 -2.15 -12.63
C ALA A 466 7.22 -3.35 -11.94
N PRO A 467 6.88 -4.59 -12.31
CA PRO A 467 7.57 -5.77 -11.84
C PRO A 467 9.00 -5.84 -12.38
N GLU A 468 9.83 -6.66 -11.78
CA GLU A 468 11.15 -6.96 -12.33
C GLU A 468 11.01 -7.54 -13.75
N PRO A 469 11.95 -7.21 -14.67
CA PRO A 469 11.91 -7.72 -16.02
C PRO A 469 12.04 -9.26 -16.03
N VAL A 470 11.21 -9.92 -16.82
CA VAL A 470 11.25 -11.38 -16.96
C VAL A 470 12.48 -11.75 -17.81
N SER A 471 13.28 -12.69 -17.29
CA SER A 471 14.47 -13.19 -17.98
C SER A 471 14.14 -14.05 -19.19
N ASP A 472 15.00 -14.04 -20.21
CA ASP A 472 14.89 -14.95 -21.34
C ASP A 472 15.07 -16.42 -20.88
N PRO A 473 14.15 -17.33 -21.22
CA PRO A 473 14.24 -18.75 -20.83
C PRO A 473 15.52 -19.45 -21.30
N ILE A 474 16.10 -19.01 -22.41
CA ILE A 474 17.33 -19.58 -22.98
C ILE A 474 18.55 -19.37 -22.08
N LEU A 475 18.58 -18.28 -21.34
CA LEU A 475 19.67 -17.92 -20.43
C LEU A 475 19.57 -18.63 -19.06
N ARG A 476 18.47 -19.32 -18.77
CA ARG A 476 18.27 -20.07 -17.51
C ARG A 476 19.07 -21.39 -17.44
N GLN A 477 19.51 -21.94 -18.56
CA GLN A 477 20.18 -23.23 -18.62
C GLN A 477 21.72 -23.06 -18.68
N GLY A 478 22.35 -22.70 -17.57
CA GLY A 478 23.80 -22.74 -17.43
C GLY A 478 24.24 -23.83 -16.46
N LYS A 479 25.25 -24.64 -16.82
CA LYS A 479 25.92 -25.52 -15.84
C LYS A 479 26.57 -24.66 -14.75
N PRO A 480 26.70 -25.15 -13.51
CA PRO A 480 27.41 -24.48 -12.44
C PRO A 480 28.90 -24.37 -12.79
N THR A 481 29.29 -23.31 -13.47
CA THR A 481 30.69 -23.00 -13.80
C THR A 481 31.06 -21.71 -13.06
N PRO A 482 32.31 -21.57 -12.61
CA PRO A 482 32.79 -20.31 -12.04
C PRO A 482 32.51 -19.15 -12.99
N ILE A 483 32.06 -18.02 -12.47
CA ILE A 483 31.60 -16.87 -13.23
C ILE A 483 32.60 -15.73 -13.14
N GLY A 484 32.98 -15.14 -14.29
CA GLY A 484 33.75 -13.92 -14.37
C GLY A 484 32.88 -12.68 -14.27
N ILE A 485 33.33 -11.66 -13.56
CA ILE A 485 32.62 -10.38 -13.41
C ILE A 485 33.52 -9.23 -13.81
N GLU A 486 32.97 -8.30 -14.57
CA GLU A 486 33.61 -7.05 -14.92
C GLU A 486 32.67 -5.87 -14.63
N ALA A 487 33.06 -4.99 -13.73
CA ALA A 487 32.40 -3.73 -13.47
C ALA A 487 33.10 -2.61 -14.26
N ARG A 488 32.35 -1.84 -15.05
CA ARG A 488 32.85 -0.73 -15.87
C ARG A 488 32.17 0.57 -15.45
N GLU A 489 32.91 1.46 -14.85
CA GLU A 489 32.49 2.82 -14.45
C GLU A 489 31.16 2.85 -13.67
N VAL A 490 30.97 1.85 -12.79
CA VAL A 490 29.73 1.68 -12.05
C VAL A 490 29.59 2.78 -11.02
N SER A 491 28.51 3.55 -11.13
CA SER A 491 28.12 4.54 -10.13
C SER A 491 26.71 4.26 -9.64
N PHE A 492 26.47 4.50 -8.35
CA PHE A 492 25.17 4.24 -7.76
C PHE A 492 24.80 5.26 -6.68
N ARG A 493 23.54 5.69 -6.69
CA ARG A 493 22.88 6.48 -5.64
C ARG A 493 21.46 5.98 -5.39
N TYR A 494 21.00 6.04 -4.14
CA TYR A 494 19.66 5.57 -3.78
C TYR A 494 18.55 6.49 -4.27
N GLY A 495 18.79 7.77 -4.47
CA GLY A 495 17.85 8.74 -5.01
C GLY A 495 18.50 9.72 -5.99
N PRO A 496 17.71 10.34 -6.89
CA PRO A 496 18.23 11.29 -7.90
C PRO A 496 19.00 12.47 -7.28
N ASN A 497 18.61 12.90 -6.09
CA ASN A 497 19.18 14.03 -5.38
C ASN A 497 20.13 13.62 -4.23
N GLU A 498 20.38 12.30 -4.06
CA GLU A 498 21.33 11.82 -3.06
C GLU A 498 22.76 11.82 -3.60
N PRO A 499 23.76 11.96 -2.71
CA PRO A 499 25.16 11.80 -3.08
C PRO A 499 25.39 10.37 -3.60
N PHE A 500 26.35 10.21 -4.48
CA PHE A 500 26.78 8.89 -4.91
C PHE A 500 27.33 8.10 -3.73
N VAL A 501 26.84 6.87 -3.58
CA VAL A 501 27.36 5.87 -2.63
C VAL A 501 28.53 5.13 -3.24
N LEU A 502 28.48 4.90 -4.56
CA LEU A 502 29.56 4.38 -5.38
C LEU A 502 29.75 5.32 -6.57
N GLU A 503 31.00 5.65 -6.88
CA GLU A 503 31.33 6.58 -7.95
C GLU A 503 32.45 6.03 -8.80
N ASN A 504 32.16 5.78 -10.08
CA ASN A 504 33.10 5.36 -11.10
C ASN A 504 33.91 4.10 -10.72
N VAL A 505 33.26 3.09 -10.15
CA VAL A 505 33.90 1.84 -9.69
C VAL A 505 34.13 0.92 -10.88
N SER A 506 35.39 0.54 -11.10
CA SER A 506 35.81 -0.38 -12.16
C SER A 506 36.74 -1.45 -11.63
N PHE A 507 36.42 -2.73 -11.90
CA PHE A 507 37.26 -3.87 -11.53
C PHE A 507 36.88 -5.10 -12.36
N THR A 508 37.78 -6.09 -12.41
CA THR A 508 37.56 -7.38 -13.07
C THR A 508 37.84 -8.52 -12.11
N ILE A 509 37.03 -9.55 -12.12
CA ILE A 509 37.15 -10.79 -11.32
C ILE A 509 37.18 -11.94 -12.30
N ALA A 510 38.25 -12.73 -12.29
CA ALA A 510 38.34 -13.91 -13.12
C ALA A 510 37.48 -15.08 -12.56
N PRO A 511 37.00 -15.98 -13.42
CA PRO A 511 36.30 -17.18 -12.95
C PRO A 511 37.14 -17.98 -11.94
N GLY A 512 36.58 -18.30 -10.78
CA GLY A 512 37.25 -19.03 -9.72
C GLY A 512 38.07 -18.16 -8.73
N ASP A 513 38.18 -16.86 -8.94
CA ASP A 513 38.88 -15.95 -8.04
C ASP A 513 38.18 -15.83 -6.66
N SER A 514 38.99 -15.61 -5.63
CA SER A 514 38.53 -15.30 -4.26
C SER A 514 38.97 -13.87 -3.88
N ILE A 515 37.98 -12.98 -3.76
CA ILE A 515 38.23 -11.55 -3.53
C ILE A 515 37.56 -11.08 -2.24
N ALA A 516 38.30 -10.30 -1.46
CA ALA A 516 37.73 -9.57 -0.31
C ALA A 516 37.47 -8.10 -0.65
N PHE A 517 36.27 -7.60 -0.32
CA PHE A 517 35.97 -6.18 -0.27
C PHE A 517 36.23 -5.66 1.14
N ALA A 518 37.24 -4.79 1.27
CA ALA A 518 37.65 -4.18 2.52
C ALA A 518 37.42 -2.66 2.48
N GLY A 519 37.32 -2.03 3.64
CA GLY A 519 37.15 -0.56 3.76
C GLY A 519 36.33 -0.17 5.00
N PRO A 520 36.27 1.13 5.33
CA PRO A 520 35.55 1.62 6.49
C PRO A 520 34.04 1.34 6.39
N SER A 521 33.35 1.37 7.54
CA SER A 521 31.88 1.24 7.54
C SER A 521 31.24 2.39 6.75
N GLY A 522 30.23 2.09 5.95
CA GLY A 522 29.53 3.08 5.12
C GLY A 522 30.23 3.48 3.80
N CYS A 523 31.36 2.86 3.42
CA CYS A 523 32.02 3.16 2.14
C CYS A 523 31.37 2.55 0.89
N GLY A 524 30.25 1.80 1.04
CA GLY A 524 29.48 1.26 -0.09
C GLY A 524 29.64 -0.25 -0.35
N LYS A 525 30.34 -1.03 0.49
CA LYS A 525 30.56 -2.48 0.29
C LYS A 525 29.27 -3.29 0.11
N THR A 526 28.35 -3.18 1.06
CA THR A 526 27.04 -3.86 1.00
C THR A 526 26.22 -3.40 -0.22
N THR A 527 26.32 -2.11 -0.58
CA THR A 527 25.67 -1.58 -1.78
C THR A 527 26.24 -2.21 -3.05
N LEU A 528 27.57 -2.36 -3.12
CA LEU A 528 28.23 -3.04 -4.24
C LEU A 528 27.81 -4.52 -4.32
N LEU A 529 27.71 -5.22 -3.18
CA LEU A 529 27.17 -6.58 -3.15
C LEU A 529 25.72 -6.66 -3.65
N LYS A 530 24.87 -5.72 -3.25
CA LYS A 530 23.48 -5.63 -3.74
C LYS A 530 23.39 -5.40 -5.25
N LEU A 531 24.32 -4.62 -5.82
CA LEU A 531 24.43 -4.44 -7.27
C LEU A 531 24.88 -5.75 -7.95
N LEU A 532 25.91 -6.41 -7.42
CA LEU A 532 26.40 -7.68 -7.95
C LEU A 532 25.40 -8.83 -7.81
N SER A 533 24.55 -8.83 -6.79
CA SER A 533 23.46 -9.80 -6.63
C SER A 533 22.25 -9.53 -7.54
N GLY A 534 22.19 -8.37 -8.21
CA GLY A 534 21.05 -7.95 -9.01
C GLY A 534 19.82 -7.54 -8.18
N LEU A 535 19.99 -7.18 -6.90
CA LEU A 535 18.96 -6.55 -6.07
C LEU A 535 18.80 -5.07 -6.38
N LEU A 536 19.88 -4.43 -6.84
CA LEU A 536 19.92 -3.05 -7.27
C LEU A 536 20.48 -2.95 -8.69
N GLU A 537 20.08 -1.91 -9.41
CA GLU A 537 20.63 -1.58 -10.73
C GLU A 537 21.56 -0.36 -10.63
N PRO A 538 22.71 -0.34 -11.34
CA PRO A 538 23.59 0.82 -11.34
C PRO A 538 22.90 2.06 -11.92
N THR A 539 23.21 3.25 -11.35
CA THR A 539 22.70 4.53 -11.86
C THR A 539 23.37 4.89 -13.19
N SER A 540 24.67 4.57 -13.32
CA SER A 540 25.47 4.67 -14.56
C SER A 540 26.55 3.61 -14.57
N GLY A 541 27.15 3.37 -15.75
CA GLY A 541 28.06 2.26 -15.96
C GLY A 541 27.33 0.93 -16.18
N GLN A 542 28.07 -0.17 -16.19
CA GLN A 542 27.49 -1.51 -16.42
C GLN A 542 28.29 -2.61 -15.72
N ILE A 543 27.61 -3.70 -15.37
CA ILE A 543 28.21 -4.93 -14.85
C ILE A 543 28.06 -6.01 -15.92
N LEU A 544 29.18 -6.62 -16.30
CA LEU A 544 29.25 -7.69 -17.27
C LEU A 544 29.49 -9.01 -16.53
N VAL A 545 28.83 -10.05 -16.95
CA VAL A 545 28.93 -11.43 -16.47
C VAL A 545 29.40 -12.27 -17.63
N ASP A 546 30.59 -12.85 -17.56
CA ASP A 546 31.24 -13.57 -18.67
C ASP A 546 31.18 -12.77 -20.01
N GLY A 547 31.36 -11.43 -19.94
CA GLY A 547 31.30 -10.53 -21.09
C GLY A 547 29.87 -10.10 -21.52
N VAL A 548 28.81 -10.64 -20.91
CA VAL A 548 27.42 -10.28 -21.21
C VAL A 548 26.89 -9.27 -20.18
N PRO A 549 26.27 -8.16 -20.57
CA PRO A 549 25.66 -7.24 -19.62
C PRO A 549 24.63 -7.94 -18.73
N MET A 550 24.74 -7.79 -17.40
CA MET A 550 23.87 -8.41 -16.42
C MET A 550 22.38 -8.06 -16.64
N ALA A 551 22.11 -6.83 -17.11
CA ALA A 551 20.77 -6.37 -17.47
C ALA A 551 20.12 -7.19 -18.60
N ARG A 552 20.90 -7.80 -19.50
CA ARG A 552 20.38 -8.70 -20.57
C ARG A 552 20.08 -10.10 -20.05
N ILE A 553 20.83 -10.57 -19.04
CA ILE A 553 20.59 -11.87 -18.42
C ILE A 553 19.25 -11.85 -17.68
N GLY A 554 18.92 -10.72 -17.07
CA GLY A 554 17.74 -10.51 -16.25
C GLY A 554 17.89 -11.04 -14.81
N PRO A 555 17.15 -10.47 -13.86
CA PRO A 555 17.37 -10.70 -12.43
C PRO A 555 17.11 -12.14 -12.00
N GLU A 556 16.10 -12.81 -12.52
CA GLU A 556 15.75 -14.19 -12.14
C GLU A 556 16.81 -15.20 -12.61
N ALA A 557 17.22 -15.15 -13.89
CA ALA A 557 18.25 -16.02 -14.44
C ALA A 557 19.61 -15.76 -13.81
N TRP A 558 19.92 -14.52 -13.48
CA TRP A 558 21.13 -14.16 -12.76
C TRP A 558 21.15 -14.73 -11.34
N ARG A 559 20.12 -14.47 -10.55
CA ARG A 559 20.02 -14.95 -9.15
C ARG A 559 19.97 -16.48 -9.03
N ALA A 560 19.56 -17.18 -10.08
CA ALA A 560 19.64 -18.64 -10.12
C ALA A 560 21.08 -19.18 -10.15
N ARG A 561 22.06 -18.35 -10.59
CA ARG A 561 23.48 -18.71 -10.71
C ARG A 561 24.34 -18.17 -9.55
N VAL A 562 23.75 -17.38 -8.65
CA VAL A 562 24.44 -16.68 -7.55
C VAL A 562 23.94 -17.20 -6.21
N GLY A 563 24.86 -17.60 -5.34
CA GLY A 563 24.60 -17.82 -3.91
C GLY A 563 24.89 -16.53 -3.15
N VAL A 564 23.95 -16.08 -2.33
CA VAL A 564 24.10 -14.83 -1.58
C VAL A 564 23.80 -15.07 -0.12
N VAL A 565 24.64 -14.54 0.78
CA VAL A 565 24.35 -14.41 2.21
C VAL A 565 24.55 -12.94 2.58
N MET A 566 23.45 -12.25 2.89
CA MET A 566 23.47 -10.85 3.32
C MET A 566 23.52 -10.73 4.84
N GLN A 567 23.98 -9.59 5.34
CA GLN A 567 24.08 -9.29 6.77
C GLN A 567 22.74 -9.43 7.51
N ASP A 568 21.65 -8.95 6.90
CA ASP A 568 20.29 -8.94 7.47
C ASP A 568 19.43 -10.11 6.96
N ASP A 569 20.04 -11.20 6.46
CA ASP A 569 19.29 -12.32 5.91
C ASP A 569 18.49 -13.07 6.98
N ALA A 570 17.33 -13.63 6.59
CA ALA A 570 16.38 -14.25 7.49
C ALA A 570 16.08 -15.70 7.13
N LEU A 571 15.84 -16.51 8.16
CA LEU A 571 15.24 -17.82 8.03
C LEU A 571 13.72 -17.70 8.12
N PHE A 572 13.03 -18.53 7.36
CA PHE A 572 11.57 -18.60 7.34
C PHE A 572 11.07 -19.67 8.31
N ALA A 573 9.82 -19.51 8.77
CA ALA A 573 9.15 -20.53 9.54
C ALA A 573 9.03 -21.85 8.75
N GLY A 574 9.50 -22.94 9.31
CA GLY A 574 9.61 -24.26 8.67
C GLY A 574 10.73 -25.08 9.29
N SER A 575 11.09 -26.22 8.71
CA SER A 575 12.22 -27.03 9.17
C SER A 575 13.56 -26.42 8.72
N ILE A 576 14.66 -26.90 9.28
CA ILE A 576 16.02 -26.58 8.81
C ILE A 576 16.19 -27.04 7.38
N ALA A 577 15.71 -28.25 7.03
CA ALA A 577 15.74 -28.77 5.66
C ALA A 577 15.00 -27.84 4.69
N ASP A 578 13.78 -27.40 5.03
CA ASP A 578 13.01 -26.46 4.22
C ASP A 578 13.78 -25.14 3.99
N ASN A 579 14.48 -24.67 5.01
CA ASN A 579 15.26 -23.45 4.93
C ASN A 579 16.51 -23.61 4.07
N ILE A 580 17.19 -24.75 4.09
CA ILE A 580 18.36 -25.02 3.24
C ILE A 580 17.92 -25.15 1.78
N ALA A 581 16.89 -25.96 1.50
CA ALA A 581 16.35 -26.15 0.15
C ALA A 581 15.52 -24.97 -0.35
N PHE A 582 15.26 -23.95 0.51
CA PHE A 582 14.38 -22.82 0.24
C PHE A 582 13.00 -23.25 -0.24
N PHE A 583 12.40 -24.22 0.46
CA PHE A 583 11.05 -24.75 0.22
C PHE A 583 10.83 -25.32 -1.18
N ALA A 584 11.90 -25.84 -1.82
CA ALA A 584 11.78 -26.54 -3.09
C ALA A 584 10.91 -27.80 -2.94
N ALA A 585 9.96 -27.99 -3.86
CA ALA A 585 9.03 -29.13 -3.82
C ALA A 585 9.72 -30.49 -4.08
N ASP A 586 10.83 -30.46 -4.79
CA ASP A 586 11.69 -31.59 -5.19
C ASP A 586 13.07 -31.55 -4.50
N ALA A 587 13.07 -31.13 -3.22
CA ALA A 587 14.30 -31.02 -2.43
C ALA A 587 14.99 -32.38 -2.29
N ASP A 588 16.30 -32.44 -2.63
CA ASP A 588 17.14 -33.62 -2.48
C ASP A 588 17.75 -33.65 -1.07
N PRO A 589 17.42 -34.66 -0.25
CA PRO A 589 17.95 -34.79 1.11
C PRO A 589 19.49 -34.95 1.14
N ASP A 590 20.08 -35.66 0.19
CA ASP A 590 21.54 -35.86 0.15
C ASP A 590 22.25 -34.53 -0.16
N GLU A 591 21.69 -33.72 -1.06
CA GLU A 591 22.25 -32.39 -1.37
C GLU A 591 22.07 -31.40 -0.20
N ILE A 592 20.97 -31.51 0.55
CA ILE A 592 20.75 -30.70 1.78
C ILE A 592 21.85 -31.02 2.78
N GLU A 593 22.14 -32.32 3.01
CA GLU A 593 23.15 -32.76 3.95
C GLU A 593 24.56 -32.39 3.49
N ASP A 594 24.90 -32.57 2.21
CA ASP A 594 26.18 -32.15 1.64
C ASP A 594 26.39 -30.63 1.76
N SER A 595 25.37 -29.85 1.46
CA SER A 595 25.42 -28.36 1.65
C SER A 595 25.61 -27.96 3.11
N ALA A 596 24.98 -28.67 4.04
CA ALA A 596 25.17 -28.45 5.47
C ALA A 596 26.55 -28.81 5.96
N ARG A 597 27.14 -29.90 5.44
CA ARG A 597 28.56 -30.31 5.69
C ARG A 597 29.52 -29.25 5.18
N ARG A 598 29.32 -28.79 3.94
CA ARG A 598 30.14 -27.71 3.34
C ARG A 598 30.06 -26.39 4.12
N ALA A 599 28.91 -26.10 4.73
CA ALA A 599 28.71 -24.95 5.60
C ALA A 599 29.14 -25.17 7.06
N ALA A 600 29.71 -26.36 7.38
CA ALA A 600 30.11 -26.77 8.73
C ALA A 600 29.00 -26.66 9.78
N VAL A 601 27.75 -27.02 9.41
CA VAL A 601 26.58 -26.95 10.31
C VAL A 601 25.91 -28.33 10.50
N HIS A 602 26.33 -29.35 9.75
CA HIS A 602 25.77 -30.69 9.78
C HIS A 602 25.78 -31.30 11.18
N ASP A 603 26.93 -31.32 11.86
CA ASP A 603 27.06 -31.89 13.19
C ASP A 603 26.19 -31.15 14.25
N ASP A 604 26.09 -29.86 14.14
CA ASP A 604 25.18 -29.06 15.01
C ASP A 604 23.70 -29.45 14.76
N ILE A 605 23.32 -29.71 13.51
CA ILE A 605 21.95 -30.12 13.16
C ILE A 605 21.66 -31.53 13.64
N GLU A 606 22.58 -32.48 13.45
CA GLU A 606 22.46 -33.87 13.91
C GLU A 606 22.37 -33.96 15.43
N ALA A 607 23.05 -33.09 16.16
CA ALA A 607 22.96 -32.97 17.61
C ALA A 607 21.61 -32.45 18.12
N MET A 608 20.73 -31.93 17.25
CA MET A 608 19.40 -31.47 17.63
C MET A 608 18.41 -32.63 17.72
N PRO A 609 17.44 -32.61 18.64
CA PRO A 609 16.50 -33.72 18.85
C PRO A 609 15.72 -34.15 17.61
N MET A 610 15.48 -33.25 16.66
CA MET A 610 14.76 -33.53 15.42
C MET A 610 15.65 -33.42 14.16
N GLY A 611 16.98 -33.28 14.33
CA GLY A 611 17.92 -33.16 13.20
C GLY A 611 17.47 -32.10 12.20
N TYR A 612 17.48 -32.42 10.93
CA TYR A 612 17.02 -31.55 9.82
C TYR A 612 15.53 -31.18 9.88
N GLY A 613 14.71 -31.99 10.59
CA GLY A 613 13.29 -31.69 10.86
C GLY A 613 13.06 -30.66 11.97
N THR A 614 14.11 -30.15 12.61
CA THR A 614 14.00 -29.14 13.67
C THR A 614 13.30 -27.90 13.15
N LEU A 615 12.20 -27.50 13.81
CA LEU A 615 11.41 -26.36 13.39
C LEU A 615 12.08 -25.05 13.80
N ILE A 616 12.16 -24.16 12.82
CA ILE A 616 12.62 -22.79 13.01
C ILE A 616 11.36 -21.91 13.16
N GLY A 617 11.23 -21.23 14.31
CA GLY A 617 10.19 -20.22 14.51
C GLY A 617 10.43 -18.96 13.68
N ASP A 618 9.50 -18.02 13.78
CA ASP A 618 9.61 -16.73 13.10
C ASP A 618 10.99 -16.11 13.32
N MET A 619 11.68 -15.76 12.23
CA MET A 619 12.98 -15.10 12.19
C MET A 619 14.17 -15.90 12.77
N GLY A 620 14.09 -17.24 12.87
CA GLY A 620 15.22 -18.10 13.24
C GLY A 620 15.58 -18.02 14.73
N THR A 621 14.61 -17.76 15.59
CA THR A 621 14.82 -17.56 17.04
C THR A 621 15.31 -18.78 17.81
N SER A 622 15.23 -19.98 17.24
CA SER A 622 15.68 -21.24 17.85
C SER A 622 17.17 -21.56 17.67
N LEU A 623 17.85 -20.87 16.76
CA LEU A 623 19.26 -21.09 16.45
C LEU A 623 20.16 -20.00 17.05
N SER A 624 21.40 -20.38 17.40
CA SER A 624 22.42 -19.38 17.72
C SER A 624 22.77 -18.54 16.50
N GLY A 625 23.35 -17.35 16.69
CA GLY A 625 23.74 -16.47 15.57
C GLY A 625 24.68 -17.16 14.57
N GLY A 626 25.66 -17.94 15.07
CA GLY A 626 26.57 -18.69 14.24
C GLY A 626 25.91 -19.87 13.51
N GLN A 627 24.97 -20.58 14.16
CA GLN A 627 24.19 -21.63 13.49
C GLN A 627 23.30 -21.04 12.41
N LYS A 628 22.61 -19.92 12.68
CA LYS A 628 21.80 -19.20 11.69
C LYS A 628 22.63 -18.84 10.46
N GLN A 629 23.81 -18.24 10.63
CA GLN A 629 24.68 -17.86 9.51
C GLN A 629 25.13 -19.08 8.70
N ARG A 630 25.48 -20.20 9.33
CA ARG A 630 25.87 -21.41 8.62
C ARG A 630 24.70 -22.10 7.90
N VAL A 631 23.48 -22.07 8.44
CA VAL A 631 22.27 -22.52 7.71
C VAL A 631 22.01 -21.64 6.49
N LEU A 632 22.19 -20.32 6.59
CA LEU A 632 22.08 -19.41 5.46
C LEU A 632 23.17 -19.67 4.40
N LEU A 633 24.38 -20.01 4.83
CA LEU A 633 25.45 -20.42 3.93
C LEU A 633 25.12 -21.76 3.25
N ALA A 634 24.60 -22.76 3.98
CA ALA A 634 24.13 -24.02 3.41
C ALA A 634 23.05 -23.79 2.34
N ARG A 635 22.08 -22.88 2.60
CA ARG A 635 21.06 -22.45 1.62
C ARG A 635 21.70 -21.87 0.36
N ALA A 636 22.72 -21.03 0.49
CA ALA A 636 23.40 -20.44 -0.64
C ALA A 636 24.16 -21.49 -1.46
N LEU A 637 24.77 -22.50 -0.81
CA LEU A 637 25.51 -23.59 -1.44
C LEU A 637 24.62 -24.66 -2.08
N TYR A 638 23.42 -24.91 -1.54
CA TYR A 638 22.47 -25.91 -2.05
C TYR A 638 22.12 -25.69 -3.53
N ARG A 639 22.11 -24.43 -3.98
CA ARG A 639 21.86 -24.07 -5.40
C ARG A 639 23.05 -24.33 -6.33
N ARG A 640 24.18 -24.81 -5.83
CA ARG A 640 25.44 -25.00 -6.58
C ARG A 640 25.77 -23.73 -7.41
N PRO A 641 25.98 -22.56 -6.76
CA PRO A 641 26.19 -21.33 -7.47
C PRO A 641 27.53 -21.26 -8.19
N GLY A 642 27.61 -20.53 -9.32
CA GLY A 642 28.86 -20.19 -9.99
C GLY A 642 29.58 -19.00 -9.36
N LEU A 643 28.84 -18.15 -8.62
CA LEU A 643 29.32 -17.00 -7.83
C LEU A 643 28.73 -17.04 -6.43
N LEU A 644 29.58 -16.87 -5.43
CA LEU A 644 29.19 -16.76 -4.02
C LEU A 644 29.49 -15.36 -3.48
N LEU A 645 28.46 -14.67 -2.99
CA LEU A 645 28.52 -13.33 -2.40
C LEU A 645 28.24 -13.43 -0.89
N LEU A 646 29.20 -13.01 -0.07
CA LEU A 646 29.13 -13.12 1.39
C LEU A 646 29.30 -11.75 2.04
N ASP A 647 28.26 -11.26 2.73
CA ASP A 647 28.32 -10.03 3.52
C ASP A 647 28.39 -10.39 5.01
N GLU A 648 29.60 -10.33 5.57
CA GLU A 648 29.90 -10.66 6.97
C GLU A 648 29.37 -12.03 7.43
N ALA A 649 29.30 -13.01 6.49
CA ALA A 649 28.67 -14.31 6.74
C ALA A 649 29.39 -15.17 7.81
N THR A 650 30.61 -14.80 8.23
CA THR A 650 31.39 -15.51 9.25
C THR A 650 31.58 -14.69 10.53
N SER A 651 30.96 -13.51 10.65
CA SER A 651 31.19 -12.56 11.75
C SER A 651 30.79 -13.11 13.14
N HIS A 652 29.85 -14.06 13.22
CA HIS A 652 29.39 -14.68 14.47
C HIS A 652 30.01 -16.06 14.75
N LEU A 653 31.02 -16.47 13.96
CA LEU A 653 31.71 -17.73 14.15
C LEU A 653 32.93 -17.57 15.07
N ASP A 654 33.25 -18.61 15.81
CA ASP A 654 34.55 -18.74 16.46
C ASP A 654 35.66 -18.96 15.42
N VAL A 655 36.89 -18.63 15.76
CA VAL A 655 38.04 -18.67 14.84
C VAL A 655 38.25 -20.05 14.21
N ALA A 656 38.07 -21.13 15.00
CA ALA A 656 38.26 -22.51 14.51
C ALA A 656 37.21 -22.88 13.45
N ARG A 657 35.94 -22.57 13.69
CA ARG A 657 34.85 -22.82 12.76
C ARG A 657 34.92 -21.92 11.52
N GLU A 658 35.31 -20.66 11.68
CA GLU A 658 35.57 -19.75 10.54
C GLU A 658 36.65 -20.30 9.63
N GLN A 659 37.73 -20.84 10.20
CA GLN A 659 38.82 -21.46 9.44
C GLN A 659 38.33 -22.68 8.65
N THR A 660 37.58 -23.59 9.29
CA THR A 660 36.98 -24.77 8.64
C THR A 660 36.05 -24.35 7.46
N VAL A 661 35.19 -23.37 7.66
CA VAL A 661 34.32 -22.86 6.58
C VAL A 661 35.17 -22.29 5.44
N ASN A 662 36.18 -21.48 5.74
CA ASN A 662 37.04 -20.84 4.74
C ASN A 662 37.84 -21.89 3.95
N GLU A 663 38.38 -22.93 4.60
CA GLU A 663 39.06 -24.05 3.95
C GLU A 663 38.13 -24.84 3.01
N THR A 664 36.92 -25.16 3.50
CA THR A 664 35.91 -25.81 2.69
C THR A 664 35.53 -24.97 1.47
N LEU A 665 35.23 -23.69 1.67
CA LEU A 665 34.93 -22.78 0.56
C LEU A 665 36.10 -22.60 -0.39
N ALA A 666 37.35 -22.71 0.07
CA ALA A 666 38.55 -22.65 -0.76
C ALA A 666 38.68 -23.86 -1.68
N SER A 667 38.19 -25.00 -1.27
CA SER A 667 38.21 -26.22 -2.08
C SER A 667 37.17 -26.25 -3.20
N LEU A 668 36.16 -25.36 -3.14
CA LEU A 668 35.11 -25.29 -4.14
C LEU A 668 35.59 -24.47 -5.35
N ALA A 669 35.37 -24.97 -6.56
CA ALA A 669 35.64 -24.25 -7.80
C ALA A 669 34.52 -23.25 -8.10
N ILE A 670 34.43 -22.18 -7.25
CA ILE A 670 33.39 -21.16 -7.32
C ILE A 670 34.08 -19.78 -7.21
N THR A 671 33.65 -18.82 -7.99
CA THR A 671 34.07 -17.42 -7.81
C THR A 671 33.49 -16.87 -6.50
N ARG A 672 34.31 -16.22 -5.66
CA ARG A 672 33.89 -15.76 -4.33
C ARG A 672 34.18 -14.29 -4.11
N ILE A 673 33.20 -13.58 -3.58
CA ILE A 673 33.34 -12.21 -3.13
C ILE A 673 32.88 -12.13 -1.67
N VAL A 674 33.79 -11.72 -0.80
CA VAL A 674 33.52 -11.63 0.65
C VAL A 674 33.68 -10.20 1.09
N VAL A 675 32.67 -9.61 1.73
CA VAL A 675 32.85 -8.37 2.50
C VAL A 675 33.43 -8.75 3.85
N ALA A 676 34.64 -8.30 4.11
CA ALA A 676 35.36 -8.68 5.30
C ALA A 676 35.76 -7.48 6.14
N HIS A 677 35.56 -7.59 7.44
CA HIS A 677 36.05 -6.68 8.46
C HIS A 677 37.12 -7.33 9.36
N ARG A 678 37.23 -8.67 9.32
CA ARG A 678 38.21 -9.43 10.11
C ARG A 678 39.49 -9.65 9.32
N PRO A 679 40.65 -9.48 9.96
CA PRO A 679 41.95 -9.71 9.30
C PRO A 679 42.12 -11.14 8.76
N GLU A 680 41.56 -12.15 9.44
CA GLU A 680 41.64 -13.56 9.07
C GLU A 680 40.96 -13.82 7.73
N THR A 681 39.76 -13.30 7.54
CA THR A 681 38.98 -13.44 6.30
C THR A 681 39.66 -12.68 5.15
N ILE A 682 40.27 -11.51 5.42
CA ILE A 682 41.01 -10.76 4.42
C ILE A 682 42.25 -11.53 3.97
N ARG A 683 43.00 -12.16 4.91
CA ARG A 683 44.21 -12.96 4.59
C ARG A 683 43.87 -14.26 3.83
N ALA A 684 42.69 -14.82 4.06
CA ALA A 684 42.23 -16.04 3.37
C ALA A 684 41.82 -15.77 1.91
N SER A 685 41.69 -14.51 1.48
CA SER A 685 41.35 -14.13 0.12
C SER A 685 42.58 -13.97 -0.74
N ALA A 686 42.52 -14.37 -2.02
CA ALA A 686 43.63 -14.25 -2.95
C ALA A 686 43.93 -12.79 -3.34
N ARG A 687 42.90 -11.93 -3.30
CA ARG A 687 42.98 -10.52 -3.71
C ARG A 687 42.06 -9.65 -2.84
N VAL A 688 42.45 -8.42 -2.59
CA VAL A 688 41.73 -7.46 -1.76
C VAL A 688 41.47 -6.17 -2.54
N LEU A 689 40.18 -5.85 -2.69
CA LEU A 689 39.72 -4.58 -3.23
C LEU A 689 39.33 -3.67 -2.06
N ARG A 690 40.03 -2.56 -1.90
CA ARG A 690 39.75 -1.56 -0.86
C ARG A 690 38.88 -0.46 -1.39
N LEU A 691 37.71 -0.28 -0.76
CA LEU A 691 36.81 0.82 -1.03
C LEU A 691 36.98 1.91 0.01
N ASP A 692 37.04 3.15 -0.44
CA ASP A 692 36.94 4.34 0.41
C ASP A 692 36.13 5.42 -0.32
N ARG A 693 35.21 6.07 0.41
CA ARG A 693 34.32 7.14 -0.11
C ARG A 693 33.69 6.84 -1.46
N GLY A 694 33.24 5.60 -1.65
CA GLY A 694 32.53 5.17 -2.86
C GLY A 694 33.40 4.79 -4.06
N GLY A 695 34.73 4.89 -3.95
CA GLY A 695 35.69 4.49 -5.00
C GLY A 695 36.62 3.36 -4.57
N ILE A 696 37.29 2.70 -5.53
CA ILE A 696 38.36 1.73 -5.27
C ILE A 696 39.66 2.48 -5.12
N VAL A 697 40.31 2.35 -3.94
CA VAL A 697 41.60 3.01 -3.63
C VAL A 697 42.78 2.08 -3.80
N SER A 698 42.61 0.78 -3.67
CA SER A 698 43.68 -0.20 -3.93
C SER A 698 43.10 -1.57 -4.37
N ASP A 699 43.83 -2.26 -5.20
CA ASP A 699 43.55 -3.58 -5.75
C ASP A 699 44.86 -4.38 -5.77
N GLY A 700 44.92 -5.49 -5.02
CA GLY A 700 46.12 -6.31 -4.95
C GLY A 700 46.05 -7.44 -3.94
N ALA A 701 47.19 -8.13 -3.76
CA ALA A 701 47.34 -9.20 -2.78
C ALA A 701 47.22 -8.66 -1.33
N PRO A 702 46.75 -9.49 -0.38
CA PRO A 702 46.71 -9.14 1.04
C PRO A 702 48.14 -8.85 1.53
N GLY A 703 48.45 -7.59 1.81
CA GLY A 703 49.79 -7.15 2.27
C GLY A 703 49.84 -6.79 3.76
N PRO A 704 51.01 -6.73 4.40
CA PRO A 704 51.18 -6.46 5.83
C PRO A 704 50.69 -5.08 6.29
N GLN A 705 50.39 -4.16 5.38
CA GLN A 705 49.79 -2.86 5.70
C GLN A 705 48.26 -2.95 5.98
N ALA A 706 47.66 -4.16 5.88
CA ALA A 706 46.28 -4.36 6.19
C ALA A 706 45.95 -4.22 7.69
N ASP A 707 46.92 -4.32 8.57
CA ASP A 707 46.76 -4.50 10.01
C ASP A 707 46.94 -3.25 10.87
N SER A 708 47.25 -2.08 10.29
CA SER A 708 47.50 -0.89 11.10
C SER A 708 46.24 -0.03 11.33
N PRO A 709 45.71 0.02 12.56
CA PRO A 709 44.64 0.95 12.95
C PRO A 709 45.09 2.41 12.98
N THR A 710 46.41 2.70 12.73
CA THR A 710 47.08 3.97 13.03
C THR A 710 46.98 5.04 11.94
N ALA A 711 46.25 4.81 10.85
CA ALA A 711 45.97 5.86 9.83
C ALA A 711 44.78 6.77 10.16
N LEU A 712 44.10 6.55 11.29
CA LEU A 712 42.90 7.31 11.70
C LEU A 712 43.20 8.61 12.52
N SER A 713 44.50 8.97 12.73
CA SER A 713 44.85 10.14 13.54
C SER A 713 45.47 11.29 12.75
N ARG A 714 44.88 11.68 11.61
CA ARG A 714 45.13 13.00 11.01
C ARG A 714 43.80 13.70 10.69
N PHE A 715 42.95 13.88 11.70
CA PHE A 715 42.02 14.99 11.69
C PHE A 715 42.80 16.24 12.12
N PRO A 716 42.77 17.36 11.38
CA PRO A 716 43.22 18.64 11.91
C PRO A 716 42.36 18.94 13.13
N SER A 717 43.01 19.22 14.25
CA SER A 717 42.40 19.59 15.51
C SER A 717 41.40 20.74 15.30
N ASN A 718 40.34 20.79 16.07
CA ASN A 718 39.27 21.81 16.04
C ASN A 718 39.80 23.27 16.18
N GLU A 719 41.09 23.47 16.42
CA GLU A 719 41.74 24.78 16.43
C GLU A 719 41.99 25.36 15.02
N ALA A 720 42.21 24.51 14.00
CA ALA A 720 42.39 24.98 12.63
C ALA A 720 41.10 25.44 11.95
N LEU A 721 39.93 24.95 12.40
CA LEU A 721 38.60 25.38 11.91
C LEU A 721 38.09 26.67 12.57
N ARG A 722 38.71 27.09 13.70
CA ARG A 722 38.42 28.40 14.32
C ARG A 722 39.22 29.54 13.71
N ALA A 723 40.40 29.27 13.13
CA ALA A 723 41.26 30.28 12.50
C ALA A 723 40.81 30.67 11.07
N ALA A 724 39.90 29.91 10.43
CA ALA A 724 39.38 30.21 9.08
C ALA A 724 38.01 30.91 9.09
N LYS A 725 37.53 31.32 10.26
CA LYS A 725 36.28 32.09 10.45
C LYS A 725 36.49 33.39 11.22
N GLY A 726 37.68 33.97 11.13
CA GLY A 726 37.99 35.35 11.54
C GLY A 726 37.96 36.27 10.34
#